data_9daa6f5be428848de6c450c38ddee79b
#
_entry.id   9daa6f5be428848de6c450c38ddee79b
#
_cell.length_a   1.000
_cell.length_b   1.000
_cell.length_c   1.000
_cell.angle_alpha   90.00
_cell.angle_beta   90.00
_cell.angle_gamma   90.00
#
_symmetry.space_group_name_H-M   'P 1'
#
loop_
_entity.id
_entity.type
_entity.pdbx_description
1 polymer ?
#
loop_
_entity_poly.entity_id
_entity_poly.type
_entity_poly.pdbx_seq_one_letter_code
_entity_poly.pdbx_strand_id
1 'polypeptide(L)'
;MAWMDNYISASDFDSIRLSIASADDILSWSYGEVLKPETINYRTQKPERDGLFCERIFGPVKDINPHDSKLKGVRSREAAVDKEGNLVTKSIARRERMGHIKLAAPVAHIWFMRGTPSALSLLLDLTVKNIEKVVYFASYLIINAKDAEVEQTLNDLKAQHEASLQAIKIRYAEAAKEAGSNPEKLANEQAKEVEEVEKDFITRKSILEGLKKGAVISEIDYRNLPEEYEDLIEAEMGAGAIKKILDEIDINQMIDDLSAEAAEAKGQKERKLIKRIKVLEGMKNAGIQPADLVLTVIPVIPPDLRPMISLPGGRFATSDLNDLYRRVINRNNRLKKLLDLNAPEVIVHNEMRMLQEAVDSLIDNNASHGRLASSQNGRRKLKSLSDLLKGKQGRFRQNLLGKRVDYSGRSVIVVGPDLKLNECGLPKLMALELFKPFVISWLLLHEYAPNTRAASRMIEAKESIVWDALDEVIKGRYVLLNRAPSLHRLSIQAFQPRLIDGMAIQLHPLVASGFNADYDGDQMAIHLPLSDEAQKEAQELMTAQNNLLKPADGSPVLAIYQDVVLGSYYLTYDKPGTESNKPLAFSSVYEAEMAYDRGDIALQTPIRVFAKKEIRDTTLGRVIFNEILPEDYPYDNGVQTSKHLKKVMANIFNDYGPKVTVEVADKLKDLAFEYETIASISTCKDDYPTYPEIADFIAKGDAKTAL
;
A
#
# COMPACT_ATOMS: atom_id res chain seq x y z
N MET A 1 -39.73 5.16 -3.39
CA MET A 1 -38.87 4.13 -2.79
C MET A 1 -38.03 3.32 -3.80
N ALA A 2 -37.92 3.73 -5.07
CA ALA A 2 -37.19 2.97 -6.09
C ALA A 2 -35.81 3.55 -6.48
N TRP A 3 -35.23 4.43 -5.68
CA TRP A 3 -33.99 5.16 -5.99
C TRP A 3 -32.85 4.86 -5.04
N MET A 4 -32.97 3.82 -4.20
CA MET A 4 -31.92 3.41 -3.26
C MET A 4 -31.09 2.19 -3.72
N ASP A 5 -31.46 1.55 -4.84
CA ASP A 5 -30.95 0.22 -5.18
C ASP A 5 -29.67 0.17 -6.05
N ASN A 6 -28.99 1.31 -6.29
CA ASN A 6 -27.76 1.31 -7.08
C ASN A 6 -26.52 1.88 -6.37
N TYR A 7 -26.53 1.96 -5.05
CA TYR A 7 -25.28 2.19 -4.31
C TYR A 7 -24.59 0.85 -4.07
N ILE A 8 -23.69 0.48 -4.97
CA ILE A 8 -22.73 -0.60 -4.69
C ILE A 8 -21.87 -0.12 -3.54
N SER A 9 -22.10 -0.68 -2.35
CA SER A 9 -21.24 -0.45 -1.18
C SER A 9 -19.84 -0.96 -1.49
N ALA A 10 -18.81 -0.36 -0.90
CA ALA A 10 -17.44 -0.85 -1.02
C ALA A 10 -17.25 -2.27 -0.45
N SER A 11 -18.26 -2.81 0.24
CA SER A 11 -18.34 -4.19 0.73
C SER A 11 -19.03 -5.15 -0.25
N ASP A 12 -19.61 -4.67 -1.34
CA ASP A 12 -20.46 -5.47 -2.24
C ASP A 12 -19.69 -6.06 -3.43
N PHE A 13 -18.37 -6.00 -3.44
CA PHE A 13 -17.54 -6.60 -4.50
C PHE A 13 -16.42 -7.46 -3.92
N ASP A 14 -16.17 -8.60 -4.55
CA ASP A 14 -15.14 -9.58 -4.15
C ASP A 14 -13.78 -9.29 -4.80
N SER A 15 -13.78 -8.64 -5.96
CA SER A 15 -12.56 -8.39 -6.72
C SER A 15 -12.60 -7.09 -7.50
N ILE A 16 -11.40 -6.55 -7.80
CA ILE A 16 -11.21 -5.39 -8.66
C ILE A 16 -10.40 -5.83 -9.87
N ARG A 17 -10.92 -5.58 -11.09
CA ARG A 17 -10.20 -5.77 -12.34
C ARG A 17 -9.69 -4.44 -12.85
N LEU A 18 -8.40 -4.39 -13.20
CA LEU A 18 -7.78 -3.26 -13.89
C LEU A 18 -7.74 -3.56 -15.40
N SER A 19 -8.20 -2.60 -16.20
CA SER A 19 -8.11 -2.66 -17.67
C SER A 19 -7.73 -1.28 -18.21
N ILE A 20 -7.33 -1.25 -19.49
CA ILE A 20 -7.09 0.00 -20.23
C ILE A 20 -8.44 0.44 -20.77
N ALA A 21 -8.75 1.73 -20.62
CA ALA A 21 -9.95 2.33 -21.20
C ALA A 21 -9.63 2.88 -22.59
N SER A 22 -10.49 2.58 -23.55
CA SER A 22 -10.47 3.21 -24.85
C SER A 22 -10.92 4.68 -24.80
N ALA A 23 -10.71 5.43 -25.87
CA ALA A 23 -11.23 6.78 -25.98
C ALA A 23 -12.76 6.83 -25.89
N ASP A 24 -13.44 5.84 -26.44
CA ASP A 24 -14.90 5.71 -26.43
C ASP A 24 -15.42 5.39 -25.03
N ASP A 25 -14.73 4.54 -24.27
CA ASP A 25 -15.06 4.28 -22.87
C ASP A 25 -14.99 5.57 -22.04
N ILE A 26 -13.92 6.35 -22.19
CA ILE A 26 -13.76 7.63 -21.48
C ILE A 26 -14.86 8.61 -21.84
N LEU A 27 -15.22 8.69 -23.12
CA LEU A 27 -16.33 9.54 -23.57
C LEU A 27 -17.68 9.06 -23.04
N SER A 28 -17.88 7.72 -22.94
CA SER A 28 -19.11 7.14 -22.39
C SER A 28 -19.31 7.46 -20.91
N TRP A 29 -18.24 7.55 -20.13
CA TRP A 29 -18.27 7.91 -18.70
C TRP A 29 -18.44 9.40 -18.46
N SER A 30 -18.05 10.23 -19.44
CA SER A 30 -17.99 11.66 -19.28
C SER A 30 -19.34 12.33 -19.46
N TYR A 31 -19.58 13.36 -18.64
CA TYR A 31 -20.75 14.23 -18.70
C TYR A 31 -20.45 15.57 -19.40
N GLY A 32 -19.24 15.78 -19.90
CA GLY A 32 -18.88 16.94 -20.71
C GLY A 32 -17.38 17.22 -20.81
N GLU A 33 -17.01 18.04 -21.81
CA GLU A 33 -15.63 18.44 -22.04
C GLU A 33 -15.23 19.62 -21.13
N VAL A 34 -14.07 19.52 -20.50
CA VAL A 34 -13.48 20.60 -19.69
C VAL A 34 -12.56 21.42 -20.60
N LEU A 35 -12.98 22.64 -20.90
CA LEU A 35 -12.28 23.52 -21.85
C LEU A 35 -11.38 24.54 -21.16
N LYS A 36 -11.75 24.96 -19.94
CA LYS A 36 -11.08 26.03 -19.22
C LYS A 36 -10.23 25.53 -18.06
N PRO A 37 -9.03 26.09 -17.85
CA PRO A 37 -8.16 25.73 -16.71
C PRO A 37 -8.63 26.33 -15.39
N GLU A 38 -9.55 27.26 -15.39
CA GLU A 38 -10.08 27.94 -14.21
C GLU A 38 -10.87 26.96 -13.34
N THR A 39 -10.77 27.13 -12.03
CA THR A 39 -11.45 26.30 -11.02
C THR A 39 -12.69 26.98 -10.50
N ILE A 40 -12.50 28.07 -9.77
CA ILE A 40 -13.55 28.90 -9.20
C ILE A 40 -13.28 30.36 -9.52
N ASN A 41 -14.35 31.16 -9.59
CA ASN A 41 -14.22 32.59 -9.64
C ASN A 41 -13.96 33.10 -8.22
N TYR A 42 -12.76 33.64 -7.96
CA TYR A 42 -12.34 34.07 -6.61
C TYR A 42 -13.24 35.17 -6.02
N ARG A 43 -13.86 36.03 -6.87
CA ARG A 43 -14.72 37.09 -6.42
C ARG A 43 -16.12 36.60 -6.01
N THR A 44 -16.68 35.64 -6.75
CA THR A 44 -18.04 35.12 -6.50
C THR A 44 -18.03 33.78 -5.74
N GLN A 45 -16.88 33.18 -5.61
CA GLN A 45 -16.66 31.83 -5.03
C GLN A 45 -17.49 30.72 -5.70
N LYS A 46 -17.96 30.97 -6.92
CA LYS A 46 -18.71 29.97 -7.70
C LYS A 46 -17.80 29.25 -8.67
N PRO A 47 -18.11 27.98 -8.99
CA PRO A 47 -17.42 27.23 -10.03
C PRO A 47 -17.47 27.94 -11.37
N GLU A 48 -16.37 28.00 -12.09
CA GLU A 48 -16.32 28.59 -13.43
C GLU A 48 -16.97 27.65 -14.45
N ARG A 49 -17.69 28.19 -15.40
CA ARG A 49 -18.36 27.44 -16.47
C ARG A 49 -17.32 26.81 -17.40
N ASP A 50 -17.52 25.53 -17.74
CA ASP A 50 -16.64 24.71 -18.57
C ASP A 50 -15.21 24.54 -17.98
N GLY A 51 -15.05 24.88 -16.69
CA GLY A 51 -13.83 24.71 -15.93
C GLY A 51 -13.80 23.40 -15.13
N LEU A 52 -12.72 23.22 -14.37
CA LEU A 52 -12.45 21.98 -13.60
C LEU A 52 -13.49 21.67 -12.50
N PHE A 53 -14.30 22.64 -12.08
CA PHE A 53 -15.35 22.50 -11.07
C PHE A 53 -16.76 22.81 -11.60
N CYS A 54 -16.95 22.86 -12.90
CA CYS A 54 -18.20 23.26 -13.55
C CYS A 54 -19.41 22.48 -13.02
N GLU A 55 -20.47 23.21 -12.61
CA GLU A 55 -21.68 22.56 -12.10
C GLU A 55 -22.46 21.83 -13.20
N ARG A 56 -22.40 22.28 -14.44
CA ARG A 56 -23.06 21.63 -15.59
C ARG A 56 -22.48 20.22 -15.85
N ILE A 57 -21.16 20.05 -15.73
CA ILE A 57 -20.47 18.79 -15.99
C ILE A 57 -20.57 17.87 -14.80
N PHE A 58 -20.23 18.37 -13.60
CA PHE A 58 -19.99 17.54 -12.42
C PHE A 58 -21.16 17.53 -11.42
N GLY A 59 -22.16 18.41 -11.60
CA GLY A 59 -23.29 18.52 -10.69
C GLY A 59 -23.21 19.71 -9.72
N PRO A 60 -24.32 20.00 -9.00
CA PRO A 60 -24.45 21.15 -8.13
C PRO A 60 -23.56 21.06 -6.89
N VAL A 61 -23.07 22.20 -6.39
CA VAL A 61 -22.26 22.29 -5.16
C VAL A 61 -23.06 21.99 -3.90
N LYS A 62 -24.36 22.35 -3.91
CA LYS A 62 -25.31 22.11 -2.80
C LYS A 62 -26.55 21.45 -3.35
N ASP A 63 -27.19 20.65 -2.50
CA ASP A 63 -28.44 20.01 -2.87
C ASP A 63 -29.48 21.08 -3.23
N ILE A 64 -30.22 20.85 -4.33
CA ILE A 64 -31.19 21.73 -4.89
C ILE A 64 -32.58 21.16 -4.62
N ASN A 65 -33.48 21.94 -3.99
CA ASN A 65 -34.86 21.53 -3.85
C ASN A 65 -35.58 21.75 -5.18
N PRO A 66 -36.22 20.74 -5.78
CA PRO A 66 -36.93 20.86 -7.07
C PRO A 66 -38.03 21.94 -7.08
N HIS A 67 -38.57 22.27 -5.89
CA HIS A 67 -39.64 23.26 -5.72
C HIS A 67 -39.15 24.70 -5.54
N ASP A 68 -37.83 24.93 -5.52
CA ASP A 68 -37.30 26.31 -5.37
C ASP A 68 -37.60 27.14 -6.62
N SER A 69 -38.37 28.24 -6.45
CA SER A 69 -38.71 29.18 -7.50
C SER A 69 -37.51 29.84 -8.19
N LYS A 70 -36.32 29.71 -7.60
CA LYS A 70 -35.04 30.20 -8.15
C LYS A 70 -34.49 29.35 -9.33
N LEU A 71 -35.10 28.21 -9.63
CA LEU A 71 -34.75 27.37 -10.78
C LEU A 71 -35.40 27.79 -12.09
N LYS A 72 -36.33 28.78 -12.08
CA LYS A 72 -36.98 29.30 -13.29
C LYS A 72 -36.06 30.32 -13.98
N GLY A 73 -35.66 30.06 -15.22
CA GLY A 73 -34.90 30.97 -16.06
C GLY A 73 -33.47 30.55 -16.40
N VAL A 74 -32.53 31.49 -16.43
CA VAL A 74 -31.11 31.31 -16.87
C VAL A 74 -30.40 30.22 -16.10
N ARG A 75 -30.78 29.95 -14.85
CA ARG A 75 -30.17 28.86 -14.02
C ARG A 75 -30.54 27.44 -14.46
N SER A 76 -31.67 27.26 -15.13
CA SER A 76 -32.04 25.92 -15.63
C SER A 76 -31.14 25.47 -16.80
N ARG A 77 -30.56 26.42 -17.56
CA ARG A 77 -29.63 26.16 -18.66
C ARG A 77 -28.20 25.86 -18.18
N GLU A 78 -27.89 26.20 -16.93
CA GLU A 78 -26.59 25.97 -16.30
C GLU A 78 -26.61 24.74 -15.38
N ALA A 79 -27.77 24.13 -15.15
CA ALA A 79 -27.92 22.99 -14.28
C ALA A 79 -27.44 21.70 -14.96
N ALA A 80 -26.87 20.80 -14.13
CA ALA A 80 -26.50 19.47 -14.61
C ALA A 80 -27.74 18.65 -14.93
N VAL A 81 -27.70 17.95 -16.05
CA VAL A 81 -28.72 16.96 -16.44
C VAL A 81 -28.06 15.55 -16.47
N ASP A 82 -28.85 14.53 -16.26
CA ASP A 82 -28.41 13.14 -16.45
C ASP A 82 -28.47 12.75 -17.94
N LYS A 83 -28.16 11.48 -18.28
CA LYS A 83 -28.20 10.98 -19.66
C LYS A 83 -29.60 10.91 -20.22
N GLU A 84 -30.61 10.94 -19.36
CA GLU A 84 -32.03 10.91 -19.68
C GLU A 84 -32.65 12.35 -19.79
N GLY A 85 -31.84 13.38 -19.52
CA GLY A 85 -32.27 14.78 -19.57
C GLY A 85 -32.92 15.31 -18.29
N ASN A 86 -32.94 14.54 -17.19
CA ASN A 86 -33.48 14.94 -15.91
C ASN A 86 -32.51 15.83 -15.13
N LEU A 87 -33.01 16.76 -14.35
CA LEU A 87 -32.22 17.67 -13.55
C LEU A 87 -31.53 16.94 -12.37
N VAL A 88 -30.23 17.10 -12.25
CA VAL A 88 -29.47 16.57 -11.11
C VAL A 88 -29.58 17.54 -9.92
N THR A 89 -30.21 17.07 -8.86
CA THR A 89 -30.51 17.88 -7.67
C THR A 89 -29.57 17.63 -6.49
N LYS A 90 -28.90 16.48 -6.45
CA LYS A 90 -28.04 16.09 -5.34
C LYS A 90 -26.56 16.40 -5.60
N SER A 91 -25.89 16.96 -4.61
CA SER A 91 -24.47 17.29 -4.64
C SER A 91 -23.54 16.05 -4.70
N ILE A 92 -24.03 14.88 -4.32
CA ILE A 92 -23.28 13.61 -4.38
C ILE A 92 -22.82 13.29 -5.81
N ALA A 93 -23.50 13.78 -6.84
CA ALA A 93 -23.08 13.66 -8.23
C ALA A 93 -21.66 14.18 -8.48
N ARG A 94 -21.17 15.14 -7.68
CA ARG A 94 -19.81 15.67 -7.77
C ARG A 94 -18.74 14.68 -7.35
N ARG A 95 -19.11 13.59 -6.69
CA ARG A 95 -18.22 12.47 -6.32
C ARG A 95 -18.19 11.38 -7.39
N GLU A 96 -19.20 11.31 -8.25
CA GLU A 96 -19.41 10.22 -9.20
C GLU A 96 -19.14 10.63 -10.64
N ARG A 97 -19.52 11.86 -11.02
CA ARG A 97 -19.47 12.32 -12.41
C ARG A 97 -18.06 12.67 -12.85
N MET A 98 -17.67 12.09 -13.99
CA MET A 98 -16.42 12.38 -14.67
C MET A 98 -16.62 13.37 -15.81
N GLY A 99 -15.58 14.13 -16.13
CA GLY A 99 -15.44 14.90 -17.35
C GLY A 99 -14.34 14.35 -18.24
N HIS A 100 -14.07 15.00 -19.37
CA HIS A 100 -12.97 14.64 -20.25
C HIS A 100 -12.28 15.88 -20.83
N ILE A 101 -11.06 15.68 -21.32
CA ILE A 101 -10.29 16.65 -22.09
C ILE A 101 -9.93 16.00 -23.42
N LYS A 102 -10.38 16.56 -24.55
CA LYS A 102 -9.93 16.14 -25.89
C LYS A 102 -8.60 16.78 -26.18
N LEU A 103 -7.59 15.93 -26.43
CA LEU A 103 -6.24 16.39 -26.76
C LEU A 103 -6.17 16.86 -28.21
N ALA A 104 -5.42 17.95 -28.45
CA ALA A 104 -5.16 18.49 -29.79
C ALA A 104 -4.17 17.62 -30.58
N ALA A 105 -3.34 16.82 -29.91
CA ALA A 105 -2.43 15.84 -30.49
C ALA A 105 -2.44 14.57 -29.66
N PRO A 106 -2.25 13.38 -30.27
CA PRO A 106 -2.10 12.13 -29.52
C PRO A 106 -0.89 12.17 -28.57
N VAL A 107 -1.01 11.52 -27.41
CA VAL A 107 0.00 11.48 -26.35
C VAL A 107 0.25 10.02 -25.94
N ALA A 108 1.50 9.57 -25.90
CA ALA A 108 1.81 8.22 -25.45
C ALA A 108 1.63 8.08 -23.94
N HIS A 109 1.02 6.98 -23.51
CA HIS A 109 0.81 6.71 -22.09
C HIS A 109 2.12 6.30 -21.42
N ILE A 110 2.60 7.08 -20.44
CA ILE A 110 3.91 6.90 -19.82
C ILE A 110 4.11 5.54 -19.15
N TRP A 111 3.07 4.91 -18.61
CA TRP A 111 3.18 3.58 -18.00
C TRP A 111 3.59 2.52 -19.01
N PHE A 112 3.09 2.59 -20.24
CA PHE A 112 3.37 1.61 -21.29
C PHE A 112 4.64 1.93 -22.06
N MET A 113 5.12 3.18 -21.97
CA MET A 113 6.39 3.61 -22.52
C MET A 113 7.57 3.27 -21.59
N ARG A 114 7.47 3.62 -20.30
CA ARG A 114 8.57 3.48 -19.30
C ARG A 114 8.41 2.33 -18.33
N GLY A 115 7.31 1.58 -18.37
CA GLY A 115 7.14 0.37 -17.58
C GLY A 115 8.20 -0.68 -17.87
N THR A 116 8.48 -1.55 -16.93
CA THR A 116 9.43 -2.65 -17.12
C THR A 116 8.69 -3.99 -17.01
N PRO A 117 8.49 -4.74 -18.10
CA PRO A 117 8.86 -4.41 -19.50
C PRO A 117 7.95 -3.34 -20.13
N SER A 118 8.48 -2.55 -21.08
CA SER A 118 7.69 -1.57 -21.81
C SER A 118 6.81 -2.26 -22.88
N ALA A 119 5.50 -2.06 -22.78
CA ALA A 119 4.56 -2.64 -23.76
C ALA A 119 4.79 -2.08 -25.17
N LEU A 120 4.98 -0.76 -25.31
CA LEU A 120 5.27 -0.12 -26.59
C LEU A 120 6.57 -0.65 -27.21
N SER A 121 7.61 -0.88 -26.38
CA SER A 121 8.87 -1.45 -26.84
C SER A 121 8.71 -2.86 -27.40
N LEU A 122 7.87 -3.68 -26.79
CA LEU A 122 7.60 -5.05 -27.21
C LEU A 122 6.72 -5.11 -28.46
N LEU A 123 5.74 -4.20 -28.59
CA LEU A 123 4.86 -4.13 -29.74
C LEU A 123 5.61 -3.67 -31.00
N LEU A 124 6.34 -2.56 -30.88
CA LEU A 124 7.04 -1.94 -32.00
C LEU A 124 8.42 -2.54 -32.30
N ASP A 125 8.89 -3.46 -31.45
CA ASP A 125 10.25 -4.02 -31.53
C ASP A 125 11.37 -2.98 -31.43
N LEU A 126 11.11 -1.85 -30.74
CA LEU A 126 12.04 -0.74 -30.58
C LEU A 126 12.63 -0.69 -29.16
N THR A 127 13.81 -0.12 -29.01
CA THR A 127 14.33 0.16 -27.68
C THR A 127 13.55 1.32 -27.02
N VAL A 128 13.41 1.29 -25.70
CA VAL A 128 12.74 2.36 -24.96
C VAL A 128 13.35 3.73 -25.27
N LYS A 129 14.68 3.80 -25.40
CA LYS A 129 15.38 5.04 -25.77
C LYS A 129 14.96 5.60 -27.13
N ASN A 130 14.74 4.75 -28.11
CA ASN A 130 14.29 5.16 -29.44
C ASN A 130 12.84 5.65 -29.40
N ILE A 131 11.97 4.94 -28.67
CA ILE A 131 10.57 5.38 -28.48
C ILE A 131 10.54 6.75 -27.77
N GLU A 132 11.35 6.95 -26.73
CA GLU A 132 11.46 8.24 -26.06
C GLU A 132 11.90 9.36 -27.01
N LYS A 133 12.90 9.12 -27.87
CA LYS A 133 13.33 10.12 -28.85
C LYS A 133 12.20 10.51 -29.81
N VAL A 134 11.40 9.55 -30.25
CA VAL A 134 10.26 9.82 -31.14
C VAL A 134 9.16 10.58 -30.38
N VAL A 135 8.74 10.09 -29.22
CA VAL A 135 7.66 10.68 -28.42
C VAL A 135 7.95 12.13 -27.99
N TYR A 136 9.21 12.41 -27.65
CA TYR A 136 9.66 13.76 -27.26
C TYR A 136 10.21 14.61 -28.40
N PHE A 137 9.89 14.26 -29.65
CA PHE A 137 10.19 15.06 -30.85
C PHE A 137 11.69 15.29 -31.10
N ALA A 138 12.52 14.28 -30.84
CA ALA A 138 13.96 14.31 -31.11
C ALA A 138 14.37 13.43 -32.30
N SER A 139 13.46 12.60 -32.83
CA SER A 139 13.72 11.69 -33.94
C SER A 139 12.43 11.39 -34.71
N TYR A 140 12.54 11.10 -35.99
CA TYR A 140 11.45 10.65 -36.84
C TYR A 140 11.28 9.14 -36.75
N LEU A 141 10.03 8.69 -36.86
CA LEU A 141 9.66 7.29 -37.00
C LEU A 141 9.09 7.07 -38.41
N ILE A 142 9.63 6.12 -39.14
CA ILE A 142 9.13 5.76 -40.46
C ILE A 142 7.82 4.97 -40.28
N ILE A 143 6.72 5.55 -40.75
CA ILE A 143 5.39 4.95 -40.71
C ILE A 143 5.22 3.96 -41.86
N ASN A 144 5.60 4.42 -43.05
CA ASN A 144 5.50 3.64 -44.26
C ASN A 144 6.78 3.78 -45.11
N ALA A 145 7.18 2.71 -45.73
CA ALA A 145 8.29 2.70 -46.70
C ALA A 145 7.84 1.93 -47.95
N LYS A 146 8.16 2.47 -49.12
CA LYS A 146 7.87 1.79 -50.39
C LYS A 146 9.00 0.78 -50.67
N ASP A 147 8.93 -0.38 -49.99
CA ASP A 147 10.00 -1.38 -49.96
C ASP A 147 10.45 -1.79 -51.36
N ALA A 148 9.53 -1.91 -52.34
CA ALA A 148 9.88 -2.25 -53.75
C ALA A 148 10.69 -1.13 -54.42
N GLU A 149 10.35 0.16 -54.22
CA GLU A 149 11.06 1.28 -54.79
C GLU A 149 12.42 1.47 -54.07
N VAL A 150 12.51 1.25 -52.75
CA VAL A 150 13.75 1.26 -51.97
C VAL A 150 14.72 0.19 -52.46
N GLU A 151 14.25 -1.02 -52.71
CA GLU A 151 15.04 -2.13 -53.22
C GLU A 151 15.55 -1.85 -54.66
N GLN A 152 14.70 -1.25 -55.50
CA GLN A 152 15.08 -0.83 -56.85
C GLN A 152 16.18 0.26 -56.81
N THR A 153 15.99 1.29 -55.99
CA THR A 153 16.97 2.37 -55.78
C THR A 153 18.31 1.83 -55.27
N LEU A 154 18.27 0.84 -54.38
CA LEU A 154 19.47 0.20 -53.81
C LEU A 154 20.20 -0.63 -54.92
N ASN A 155 19.48 -1.26 -55.82
CA ASN A 155 20.08 -1.97 -56.95
C ASN A 155 20.66 -1.00 -57.97
N ASP A 156 19.97 0.11 -58.26
CA ASP A 156 20.47 1.19 -59.13
C ASP A 156 21.75 1.85 -58.56
N LEU A 157 21.77 2.07 -57.22
CA LEU A 157 22.97 2.59 -56.51
C LEU A 157 24.14 1.61 -56.63
N LYS A 158 23.93 0.29 -56.56
CA LYS A 158 24.98 -0.72 -56.76
C LYS A 158 25.51 -0.68 -58.19
N ALA A 159 24.61 -0.61 -59.19
CA ALA A 159 24.97 -0.51 -60.61
C ALA A 159 25.78 0.79 -60.91
N GLN A 160 25.36 1.93 -60.35
CA GLN A 160 26.09 3.21 -60.46
C GLN A 160 27.49 3.16 -59.81
N HIS A 161 27.60 2.52 -58.63
CA HIS A 161 28.88 2.31 -57.96
C HIS A 161 29.84 1.46 -58.82
N GLU A 162 29.37 0.35 -59.35
CA GLU A 162 30.18 -0.50 -60.23
C GLU A 162 30.63 0.26 -61.54
N ALA A 163 29.70 1.02 -62.12
CA ALA A 163 29.99 1.85 -63.28
C ALA A 163 31.04 2.96 -62.98
N SER A 164 30.89 3.60 -61.81
CA SER A 164 31.84 4.63 -61.35
C SER A 164 33.24 4.07 -61.09
N LEU A 165 33.34 2.90 -60.48
CA LEU A 165 34.62 2.20 -60.27
C LEU A 165 35.26 1.77 -61.58
N GLN A 166 34.47 1.33 -62.59
CA GLN A 166 34.97 1.02 -63.92
C GLN A 166 35.43 2.26 -64.64
N ALA A 167 34.68 3.38 -64.57
CA ALA A 167 35.06 4.64 -65.22
C ALA A 167 36.37 5.19 -64.63
N ILE A 168 36.53 5.12 -63.28
CA ILE A 168 37.80 5.51 -62.63
C ILE A 168 38.96 4.64 -63.15
N LYS A 169 38.79 3.33 -63.17
CA LYS A 169 39.80 2.40 -63.68
C LYS A 169 40.22 2.72 -65.15
N ILE A 170 39.26 2.97 -66.04
CA ILE A 170 39.46 3.30 -67.42
C ILE A 170 40.21 4.64 -67.56
N ARG A 171 39.70 5.67 -66.83
CA ARG A 171 40.32 7.04 -66.88
C ARG A 171 41.77 7.01 -66.42
N TYR A 172 42.13 6.33 -65.35
CA TYR A 172 43.47 6.21 -64.84
C TYR A 172 44.36 5.27 -65.72
N ALA A 173 43.79 4.26 -66.38
CA ALA A 173 44.50 3.45 -67.36
C ALA A 173 44.82 4.21 -68.64
N GLU A 174 43.98 5.16 -69.04
CA GLU A 174 44.26 6.07 -70.18
C GLU A 174 45.30 7.12 -69.78
N ALA A 175 45.22 7.75 -68.63
CA ALA A 175 46.18 8.69 -68.08
C ALA A 175 47.60 8.10 -67.90
N ALA A 176 47.67 6.79 -67.58
CA ALA A 176 48.95 6.07 -67.45
C ALA A 176 49.63 5.80 -68.80
N LYS A 177 48.93 5.95 -69.99
CA LYS A 177 49.47 5.79 -71.32
C LYS A 177 50.04 7.08 -71.88
N GLU A 178 49.70 8.23 -71.29
CA GLU A 178 50.27 9.51 -71.67
C GLU A 178 51.73 9.67 -71.17
N ALA A 179 52.68 9.96 -72.06
CA ALA A 179 54.09 10.03 -71.77
C ALA A 179 54.44 11.25 -70.90
N GLY A 180 54.76 10.99 -69.59
CA GLY A 180 55.25 12.04 -68.68
C GLY A 180 54.64 11.97 -67.26
N SER A 181 53.70 11.09 -66.94
CA SER A 181 53.08 11.00 -65.64
C SER A 181 53.85 10.08 -64.69
N ASN A 182 53.99 10.53 -63.43
CA ASN A 182 54.66 9.78 -62.36
C ASN A 182 53.71 8.67 -61.80
N PRO A 183 54.07 7.37 -62.05
CA PRO A 183 53.11 6.27 -61.78
C PRO A 183 52.69 6.14 -60.31
N GLU A 184 53.57 6.53 -59.38
CA GLU A 184 53.23 6.51 -57.93
C GLU A 184 52.22 7.60 -57.52
N LYS A 185 52.26 8.78 -58.15
CA LYS A 185 51.25 9.83 -57.86
C LYS A 185 49.87 9.47 -58.39
N LEU A 186 49.81 8.94 -59.62
CA LEU A 186 48.58 8.51 -60.25
C LEU A 186 47.93 7.34 -59.49
N ALA A 187 48.69 6.37 -58.97
CA ALA A 187 48.22 5.30 -58.18
C ALA A 187 47.66 5.81 -56.83
N ASN A 188 48.30 6.79 -56.18
CA ASN A 188 47.80 7.39 -54.93
C ASN A 188 46.54 8.25 -55.15
N GLU A 189 46.45 8.99 -56.29
CA GLU A 189 45.28 9.76 -56.67
C GLU A 189 44.07 8.82 -56.99
N GLN A 190 44.31 7.75 -57.74
CA GLN A 190 43.31 6.70 -58.00
C GLN A 190 42.82 6.07 -56.71
N ALA A 191 43.75 5.72 -55.81
CA ALA A 191 43.36 5.11 -54.51
C ALA A 191 42.48 6.04 -53.65
N LYS A 192 42.78 7.34 -53.64
CA LYS A 192 41.96 8.33 -52.92
C LYS A 192 40.57 8.50 -53.54
N GLU A 193 40.48 8.59 -54.86
CA GLU A 193 39.21 8.75 -55.55
C GLU A 193 38.32 7.50 -55.41
N VAL A 194 38.91 6.30 -55.45
CA VAL A 194 38.21 5.04 -55.15
C VAL A 194 37.75 5.03 -53.70
N GLU A 195 38.59 5.45 -52.75
CA GLU A 195 38.19 5.50 -51.32
C GLU A 195 37.04 6.51 -51.08
N GLU A 196 37.00 7.63 -51.76
CA GLU A 196 35.93 8.61 -51.70
C GLU A 196 34.59 8.02 -52.23
N VAL A 197 34.64 7.38 -53.41
CA VAL A 197 33.46 6.73 -54.03
C VAL A 197 32.97 5.55 -53.19
N GLU A 198 33.87 4.76 -52.62
CA GLU A 198 33.46 3.68 -51.69
C GLU A 198 32.85 4.22 -50.43
N LYS A 199 33.36 5.28 -49.84
CA LYS A 199 32.78 5.95 -48.67
C LYS A 199 31.39 6.50 -48.94
N ASP A 200 31.20 7.17 -50.08
CA ASP A 200 29.91 7.71 -50.50
C ASP A 200 28.88 6.55 -50.71
N PHE A 201 29.30 5.50 -51.40
CA PHE A 201 28.47 4.31 -51.60
C PHE A 201 28.06 3.62 -50.28
N ILE A 202 29.02 3.40 -49.36
CA ILE A 202 28.75 2.80 -48.07
C ILE A 202 27.77 3.67 -47.25
N THR A 203 27.95 4.99 -47.32
CA THR A 203 27.09 5.95 -46.63
C THR A 203 25.65 5.90 -47.18
N ARG A 204 25.47 6.03 -48.51
CA ARG A 204 24.16 5.98 -49.18
C ARG A 204 23.50 4.63 -49.01
N LYS A 205 24.25 3.53 -49.10
CA LYS A 205 23.76 2.18 -48.89
C LYS A 205 23.26 2.00 -47.43
N SER A 206 24.02 2.47 -46.43
CA SER A 206 23.61 2.36 -45.04
C SER A 206 22.35 3.17 -44.73
N ILE A 207 22.17 4.31 -45.40
CA ILE A 207 20.95 5.11 -45.32
C ILE A 207 19.78 4.33 -45.89
N LEU A 208 19.86 3.84 -47.14
CA LEU A 208 18.79 3.09 -47.79
C LEU A 208 18.40 1.80 -47.05
N GLU A 209 19.38 1.03 -46.56
CA GLU A 209 19.12 -0.17 -45.75
C GLU A 209 18.43 0.15 -44.41
N GLY A 210 18.61 1.40 -43.92
CA GLY A 210 17.93 1.91 -42.71
C GLY A 210 16.48 2.38 -42.93
N LEU A 211 16.07 2.61 -44.21
CA LEU A 211 14.70 3.08 -44.54
C LEU A 211 13.70 1.94 -44.56
N LYS A 212 13.37 1.43 -43.37
CA LYS A 212 12.38 0.36 -43.19
C LYS A 212 11.24 0.85 -42.31
N LYS A 213 10.02 0.31 -42.55
CA LYS A 213 8.88 0.56 -41.68
C LYS A 213 9.23 0.28 -40.21
N GLY A 214 8.95 1.23 -39.31
CA GLY A 214 9.28 1.13 -37.91
C GLY A 214 10.71 1.54 -37.52
N ALA A 215 11.56 1.95 -38.46
CA ALA A 215 12.90 2.46 -38.15
C ALA A 215 12.84 3.90 -37.63
N VAL A 216 13.82 4.25 -36.77
CA VAL A 216 13.93 5.59 -36.18
C VAL A 216 15.14 6.31 -36.77
N ILE A 217 14.90 7.47 -37.33
CA ILE A 217 15.93 8.34 -37.97
C ILE A 217 16.08 9.60 -37.13
N SER A 218 17.31 10.07 -36.94
CA SER A 218 17.55 11.34 -36.25
C SER A 218 17.10 12.53 -37.10
N GLU A 219 16.78 13.66 -36.46
CA GLU A 219 16.37 14.89 -37.17
C GLU A 219 17.46 15.37 -38.15
N ILE A 220 18.74 15.20 -37.80
CA ILE A 220 19.88 15.59 -38.63
C ILE A 220 19.96 14.68 -39.86
N ASP A 221 19.83 13.38 -39.68
CA ASP A 221 19.90 12.42 -40.78
C ASP A 221 18.72 12.58 -41.74
N TYR A 222 17.51 12.86 -41.20
CA TYR A 222 16.32 13.12 -42.01
C TYR A 222 16.44 14.38 -42.86
N ARG A 223 16.99 15.46 -42.32
CA ARG A 223 17.26 16.72 -43.09
C ARG A 223 18.35 16.58 -44.11
N ASN A 224 19.28 15.67 -43.92
CA ASN A 224 20.37 15.37 -44.84
C ASN A 224 20.03 14.29 -45.87
N LEU A 225 18.80 13.78 -45.85
CA LEU A 225 18.30 12.83 -46.85
C LEU A 225 18.30 13.54 -48.23
N PRO A 226 18.83 12.89 -49.29
CA PRO A 226 18.65 13.38 -50.65
C PRO A 226 17.15 13.49 -51.01
N GLU A 227 16.75 14.50 -51.76
CA GLU A 227 15.38 14.72 -52.21
C GLU A 227 14.78 13.46 -52.89
N GLU A 228 15.58 12.67 -53.58
CA GLU A 228 15.22 11.42 -54.24
C GLU A 228 14.74 10.33 -53.24
N TYR A 229 15.15 10.41 -51.98
CA TYR A 229 14.79 9.42 -50.94
C TYR A 229 13.65 9.89 -50.01
N GLU A 230 13.34 11.19 -50.00
CA GLU A 230 12.22 11.73 -49.22
C GLU A 230 10.86 11.15 -49.66
N ASP A 231 10.69 10.99 -50.99
CA ASP A 231 9.45 10.45 -51.59
C ASP A 231 9.27 8.94 -51.35
N LEU A 232 10.31 8.23 -50.91
CA LEU A 232 10.29 6.80 -50.65
C LEU A 232 9.71 6.44 -49.29
N ILE A 233 9.63 7.40 -48.36
CA ILE A 233 9.25 7.18 -46.98
C ILE A 233 8.22 8.20 -46.49
N GLU A 234 7.32 7.75 -45.64
CA GLU A 234 6.47 8.60 -44.80
C GLU A 234 6.98 8.52 -43.37
N ALA A 235 7.55 9.60 -42.85
CA ALA A 235 8.12 9.67 -41.53
C ALA A 235 7.54 10.84 -40.73
N GLU A 236 7.14 10.59 -39.49
CA GLU A 236 6.59 11.60 -38.59
C GLU A 236 7.23 11.53 -37.19
N MET A 237 7.10 12.63 -36.42
CA MET A 237 7.52 12.70 -35.04
C MET A 237 6.36 12.57 -34.07
N GLY A 238 6.66 12.17 -32.83
CA GLY A 238 5.71 12.16 -31.72
C GLY A 238 4.84 10.92 -31.60
N ALA A 239 3.94 10.95 -30.62
CA ALA A 239 3.04 9.83 -30.35
C ALA A 239 2.03 9.56 -31.48
N GLY A 240 1.79 10.54 -32.38
CA GLY A 240 0.93 10.36 -33.55
C GLY A 240 1.47 9.33 -34.51
N ALA A 241 2.79 9.38 -34.81
CA ALA A 241 3.47 8.40 -35.65
C ALA A 241 3.34 6.98 -35.06
N ILE A 242 3.53 6.85 -33.76
CA ILE A 242 3.38 5.58 -33.03
C ILE A 242 1.95 5.06 -33.14
N LYS A 243 0.96 5.94 -32.98
CA LYS A 243 -0.46 5.57 -33.08
C LYS A 243 -0.80 5.03 -34.45
N LYS A 244 -0.34 5.66 -35.53
CA LYS A 244 -0.59 5.19 -36.91
C LYS A 244 -0.09 3.75 -37.11
N ILE A 245 1.11 3.43 -36.63
CA ILE A 245 1.67 2.07 -36.71
C ILE A 245 0.84 1.09 -35.88
N LEU A 246 0.41 1.50 -34.65
CA LEU A 246 -0.37 0.64 -33.76
C LEU A 246 -1.79 0.39 -34.27
N ASP A 247 -2.39 1.34 -34.99
CA ASP A 247 -3.71 1.20 -35.64
C ASP A 247 -3.70 0.14 -36.76
N GLU A 248 -2.54 -0.10 -37.38
CA GLU A 248 -2.37 -1.09 -38.45
C GLU A 248 -2.10 -2.52 -37.93
N ILE A 249 -1.82 -2.70 -36.64
CA ILE A 249 -1.48 -4.02 -36.08
C ILE A 249 -2.72 -4.89 -35.93
N ASP A 250 -2.77 -6.01 -36.66
CA ASP A 250 -3.68 -7.14 -36.36
C ASP A 250 -3.01 -8.03 -35.31
N ILE A 251 -3.62 -8.08 -34.11
CA ILE A 251 -3.10 -8.85 -32.96
C ILE A 251 -3.02 -10.33 -33.31
N ASN A 252 -4.03 -10.90 -34.04
CA ASN A 252 -4.07 -12.32 -34.34
C ASN A 252 -2.96 -12.72 -35.31
N GLN A 253 -2.85 -11.98 -36.41
CA GLN A 253 -1.83 -12.23 -37.41
C GLN A 253 -0.41 -12.06 -36.78
N MET A 254 -0.20 -11.03 -35.99
CA MET A 254 1.08 -10.81 -35.33
C MET A 254 1.46 -11.91 -34.32
N ILE A 255 0.48 -12.52 -33.63
CA ILE A 255 0.73 -13.66 -32.73
C ILE A 255 1.16 -14.88 -33.57
N ASP A 256 0.49 -15.15 -34.68
CA ASP A 256 0.80 -16.31 -35.54
C ASP A 256 2.21 -16.15 -36.15
N ASP A 257 2.53 -15.00 -36.70
CA ASP A 257 3.86 -14.68 -37.27
C ASP A 257 4.98 -14.82 -36.23
N LEU A 258 4.81 -14.22 -35.06
CA LEU A 258 5.80 -14.30 -33.97
C LEU A 258 5.91 -15.72 -33.40
N SER A 259 4.86 -16.50 -33.40
CA SER A 259 4.88 -17.89 -32.92
C SER A 259 5.67 -18.77 -33.88
N ALA A 260 5.50 -18.57 -35.21
CA ALA A 260 6.30 -19.24 -36.24
C ALA A 260 7.79 -18.89 -36.12
N GLU A 261 8.10 -17.59 -35.94
CA GLU A 261 9.49 -17.14 -35.77
C GLU A 261 10.10 -17.67 -34.45
N ALA A 262 9.31 -17.78 -33.38
CA ALA A 262 9.77 -18.29 -32.10
C ALA A 262 10.11 -19.78 -32.12
N ALA A 263 9.43 -20.55 -32.97
CA ALA A 263 9.72 -21.98 -33.16
C ALA A 263 11.11 -22.23 -33.80
N GLU A 264 11.58 -21.30 -34.62
CA GLU A 264 12.88 -21.40 -35.28
C GLU A 264 14.03 -20.71 -34.45
N ALA A 265 13.69 -19.77 -33.58
CA ALA A 265 14.63 -18.98 -32.80
C ALA A 265 15.15 -19.75 -31.59
N LYS A 266 16.41 -19.43 -31.16
CA LYS A 266 17.05 -20.00 -29.97
C LYS A 266 17.61 -18.91 -29.04
N GLY A 267 17.58 -19.18 -27.72
CA GLY A 267 18.27 -18.39 -26.72
C GLY A 267 17.63 -17.03 -26.41
N GLN A 268 18.38 -15.93 -26.55
CA GLN A 268 17.86 -14.59 -26.19
C GLN A 268 16.76 -14.08 -27.15
N LYS A 269 16.86 -14.42 -28.43
CA LYS A 269 15.86 -14.05 -29.44
C LYS A 269 14.53 -14.73 -29.14
N GLU A 270 14.54 -16.01 -28.89
CA GLU A 270 13.37 -16.79 -28.47
C GLU A 270 12.68 -16.18 -27.23
N ARG A 271 13.45 -15.87 -26.19
CA ARG A 271 12.91 -15.24 -24.97
C ARG A 271 12.27 -13.87 -25.22
N LYS A 272 12.81 -13.08 -26.15
CA LYS A 272 12.22 -11.80 -26.53
C LYS A 272 10.90 -12.00 -27.26
N LEU A 273 10.85 -12.93 -28.23
CA LEU A 273 9.63 -13.28 -28.97
C LEU A 273 8.52 -13.80 -28.07
N ILE A 274 8.82 -14.70 -27.14
CA ILE A 274 7.86 -15.20 -26.14
C ILE A 274 7.28 -14.07 -25.29
N LYS A 275 8.11 -13.08 -24.88
CA LYS A 275 7.60 -11.92 -24.16
C LYS A 275 6.66 -11.06 -25.00
N ARG A 276 6.94 -10.88 -26.30
CA ARG A 276 6.06 -10.16 -27.23
C ARG A 276 4.72 -10.87 -27.39
N ILE A 277 4.75 -12.18 -27.65
CA ILE A 277 3.54 -13.02 -27.76
C ILE A 277 2.69 -12.92 -26.50
N LYS A 278 3.31 -13.05 -25.30
CA LYS A 278 2.59 -12.96 -24.04
C LYS A 278 1.88 -11.62 -23.82
N VAL A 279 2.46 -10.51 -24.27
CA VAL A 279 1.80 -9.18 -24.20
C VAL A 279 0.62 -9.12 -25.17
N LEU A 280 0.79 -9.60 -26.41
CA LEU A 280 -0.28 -9.62 -27.40
C LEU A 280 -1.45 -10.52 -27.00
N GLU A 281 -1.18 -11.72 -26.48
CA GLU A 281 -2.20 -12.62 -25.92
C GLU A 281 -2.94 -11.98 -24.75
N GLY A 282 -2.20 -11.28 -23.86
CA GLY A 282 -2.79 -10.52 -22.76
C GLY A 282 -3.74 -9.42 -23.24
N MET A 283 -3.38 -8.68 -24.29
CA MET A 283 -4.22 -7.66 -24.90
C MET A 283 -5.46 -8.28 -25.60
N LYS A 284 -5.27 -9.35 -26.35
CA LYS A 284 -6.36 -10.12 -26.99
C LYS A 284 -7.38 -10.59 -25.95
N ASN A 285 -6.92 -11.23 -24.86
CA ASN A 285 -7.78 -11.76 -23.81
C ASN A 285 -8.51 -10.66 -23.02
N ALA A 286 -7.92 -9.47 -22.94
CA ALA A 286 -8.50 -8.30 -22.29
C ALA A 286 -9.40 -7.46 -23.22
N GLY A 287 -9.40 -7.73 -24.53
CA GLY A 287 -10.13 -6.94 -25.53
C GLY A 287 -9.54 -5.54 -25.76
N ILE A 288 -8.24 -5.35 -25.54
CA ILE A 288 -7.56 -4.07 -25.64
C ILE A 288 -6.90 -3.96 -27.02
N GLN A 289 -7.10 -2.82 -27.69
CA GLN A 289 -6.41 -2.52 -28.94
C GLN A 289 -5.03 -1.91 -28.69
N PRO A 290 -4.00 -2.20 -29.49
CA PRO A 290 -2.68 -1.59 -29.35
C PRO A 290 -2.71 -0.06 -29.40
N ALA A 291 -3.59 0.52 -30.18
CA ALA A 291 -3.78 1.96 -30.33
C ALA A 291 -4.24 2.65 -29.02
N ASP A 292 -4.92 1.92 -28.11
CA ASP A 292 -5.37 2.46 -26.82
C ASP A 292 -4.21 2.82 -25.87
N LEU A 293 -2.99 2.38 -26.19
CA LEU A 293 -1.79 2.79 -25.46
C LEU A 293 -1.37 4.25 -25.74
N VAL A 294 -2.00 4.88 -26.76
CA VAL A 294 -1.80 6.29 -27.12
C VAL A 294 -3.11 7.04 -26.88
N LEU A 295 -3.03 7.98 -25.95
CA LEU A 295 -4.19 8.73 -25.49
C LEU A 295 -4.57 9.86 -26.47
N THR A 296 -5.84 9.92 -26.84
CA THR A 296 -6.46 11.05 -27.56
C THR A 296 -7.43 11.82 -26.68
N VAL A 297 -7.92 11.19 -25.62
CA VAL A 297 -8.83 11.74 -24.62
C VAL A 297 -8.33 11.42 -23.22
N ILE A 298 -8.37 12.39 -22.33
CA ILE A 298 -7.98 12.20 -20.92
C ILE A 298 -9.24 12.33 -20.03
N PRO A 299 -9.47 11.37 -19.10
CA PRO A 299 -10.54 11.50 -18.14
C PRO A 299 -10.22 12.54 -17.07
N VAL A 300 -11.21 13.32 -16.68
CA VAL A 300 -11.13 14.25 -15.55
C VAL A 300 -11.94 13.68 -14.40
N ILE A 301 -11.24 13.32 -13.31
CA ILE A 301 -11.88 12.72 -12.14
C ILE A 301 -12.83 13.69 -11.46
N PRO A 302 -13.85 13.19 -10.72
CA PRO A 302 -14.83 14.02 -10.02
C PRO A 302 -14.20 15.05 -9.09
N PRO A 303 -14.79 16.23 -8.92
CA PRO A 303 -14.26 17.32 -8.08
C PRO A 303 -14.02 16.93 -6.62
N ASP A 304 -14.88 16.09 -6.04
CA ASP A 304 -14.77 15.68 -4.63
C ASP A 304 -13.57 14.75 -4.39
N LEU A 305 -13.02 14.10 -5.43
CA LEU A 305 -11.79 13.32 -5.35
C LEU A 305 -10.52 14.20 -5.48
N ARG A 306 -10.67 15.48 -5.86
CA ARG A 306 -9.62 16.51 -5.96
C ARG A 306 -10.08 17.84 -5.37
N PRO A 307 -10.49 17.86 -4.08
CA PRO A 307 -11.21 18.97 -3.48
C PRO A 307 -10.39 20.25 -3.43
N MET A 308 -11.11 21.36 -3.34
CA MET A 308 -10.60 22.70 -3.10
C MET A 308 -11.32 23.26 -1.87
N ILE A 309 -10.59 23.46 -0.78
CA ILE A 309 -11.13 23.82 0.53
C ILE A 309 -10.74 25.26 0.85
N SER A 310 -11.72 26.08 1.25
CA SER A 310 -11.45 27.44 1.73
C SER A 310 -10.82 27.43 3.12
N LEU A 311 -9.75 28.19 3.29
CA LEU A 311 -9.08 28.41 4.57
C LEU A 311 -9.41 29.81 5.11
N PRO A 312 -9.27 30.05 6.43
CA PRO A 312 -9.40 31.37 6.99
C PRO A 312 -8.45 32.38 6.31
N GLY A 313 -8.96 33.60 6.06
CA GLY A 313 -8.21 34.65 5.35
C GLY A 313 -8.31 34.60 3.83
N GLY A 314 -9.35 33.98 3.26
CA GLY A 314 -9.63 33.96 1.81
C GLY A 314 -8.67 33.13 0.97
N ARG A 315 -7.84 32.28 1.61
CA ARG A 315 -6.93 31.34 0.95
C ARG A 315 -7.65 30.02 0.66
N PHE A 316 -7.17 29.32 -0.35
CA PHE A 316 -7.69 27.98 -0.68
C PHE A 316 -6.58 26.94 -0.63
N ALA A 317 -6.86 25.79 -0.01
CA ALA A 317 -6.07 24.59 -0.15
C ALA A 317 -6.66 23.75 -1.30
N THR A 318 -5.83 23.37 -2.23
CA THR A 318 -6.26 22.58 -3.40
C THR A 318 -5.45 21.31 -3.52
N SER A 319 -6.07 20.28 -4.09
CA SER A 319 -5.35 19.06 -4.49
C SER A 319 -4.32 19.36 -5.57
N ASP A 320 -3.17 18.71 -5.52
CA ASP A 320 -2.11 18.85 -6.52
C ASP A 320 -2.58 18.48 -7.93
N LEU A 321 -3.56 17.57 -8.04
CA LEU A 321 -4.16 17.18 -9.33
C LEU A 321 -4.79 18.35 -10.07
N ASN A 322 -5.36 19.32 -9.37
CA ASN A 322 -5.96 20.49 -10.03
C ASN A 322 -4.89 21.30 -10.76
N ASP A 323 -3.70 21.47 -10.18
CA ASP A 323 -2.59 22.17 -10.84
C ASP A 323 -2.06 21.39 -12.04
N LEU A 324 -2.00 20.06 -11.95
CA LEU A 324 -1.58 19.20 -13.06
C LEU A 324 -2.60 19.25 -14.21
N TYR A 325 -3.92 19.14 -13.93
CA TYR A 325 -4.95 19.31 -14.94
C TYR A 325 -4.92 20.69 -15.59
N ARG A 326 -4.73 21.76 -14.81
CA ARG A 326 -4.60 23.14 -15.35
C ARG A 326 -3.43 23.24 -16.33
N ARG A 327 -2.30 22.62 -16.04
CA ARG A 327 -1.13 22.60 -16.95
C ARG A 327 -1.48 21.90 -18.25
N VAL A 328 -2.14 20.74 -18.19
CA VAL A 328 -2.57 20.01 -19.39
C VAL A 328 -3.53 20.87 -20.23
N ILE A 329 -4.56 21.46 -19.63
CA ILE A 329 -5.55 22.26 -20.35
C ILE A 329 -4.89 23.50 -20.98
N ASN A 330 -4.00 24.20 -20.26
CA ASN A 330 -3.29 25.37 -20.76
C ASN A 330 -2.42 25.02 -21.99
N ARG A 331 -1.66 23.91 -21.92
CA ARG A 331 -0.84 23.44 -23.05
C ARG A 331 -1.70 23.01 -24.23
N ASN A 332 -2.77 22.28 -23.96
CA ASN A 332 -3.71 21.84 -24.97
C ASN A 332 -4.37 23.00 -25.72
N ASN A 333 -4.86 23.99 -24.96
CA ASN A 333 -5.50 25.17 -25.55
C ASN A 333 -4.52 26.04 -26.33
N ARG A 334 -3.26 26.13 -25.88
CA ARG A 334 -2.21 26.82 -26.61
C ARG A 334 -1.87 26.10 -27.89
N LEU A 335 -1.73 24.77 -27.87
CA LEU A 335 -1.50 23.96 -29.05
C LEU A 335 -2.64 24.11 -30.07
N LYS A 336 -3.91 24.03 -29.64
CA LYS A 336 -5.08 24.25 -30.52
C LYS A 336 -4.97 25.59 -31.25
N LYS A 337 -4.65 26.67 -30.53
CA LYS A 337 -4.48 28.01 -31.14
C LYS A 337 -3.31 28.07 -32.15
N LEU A 338 -2.20 27.39 -31.87
CA LEU A 338 -1.05 27.36 -32.78
C LEU A 338 -1.37 26.57 -34.06
N LEU A 339 -2.13 25.48 -33.95
CA LEU A 339 -2.60 24.72 -35.10
C LEU A 339 -3.60 25.54 -35.94
N ASP A 340 -4.55 26.24 -35.31
CA ASP A 340 -5.50 27.10 -35.99
C ASP A 340 -4.83 28.28 -36.72
N LEU A 341 -3.70 28.75 -36.22
CA LEU A 341 -2.88 29.84 -36.81
C LEU A 341 -1.88 29.36 -37.83
N ASN A 342 -1.79 28.05 -38.13
CA ASN A 342 -0.78 27.45 -38.99
C ASN A 342 0.63 27.92 -38.63
N ALA A 343 0.98 27.85 -37.33
CA ALA A 343 2.31 28.27 -36.86
C ALA A 343 3.42 27.35 -37.39
N PRO A 344 4.69 27.82 -37.46
CA PRO A 344 5.81 27.01 -37.92
C PRO A 344 5.95 25.69 -37.17
N GLU A 345 6.28 24.61 -37.87
CA GLU A 345 6.32 23.23 -37.30
C GLU A 345 7.21 23.13 -36.06
N VAL A 346 8.34 23.80 -36.01
CA VAL A 346 9.25 23.79 -34.86
C VAL A 346 8.57 24.26 -33.58
N ILE A 347 7.68 25.28 -33.68
CA ILE A 347 6.93 25.80 -32.55
C ILE A 347 5.84 24.81 -32.16
N VAL A 348 5.16 24.23 -33.14
CA VAL A 348 4.10 23.22 -32.93
C VAL A 348 4.68 21.97 -32.28
N HIS A 349 5.79 21.43 -32.77
CA HIS A 349 6.47 20.26 -32.20
C HIS A 349 6.93 20.50 -30.76
N ASN A 350 7.47 21.70 -30.46
CA ASN A 350 7.85 22.04 -29.10
C ASN A 350 6.63 22.09 -28.15
N GLU A 351 5.48 22.62 -28.59
CA GLU A 351 4.29 22.67 -27.77
C GLU A 351 3.63 21.29 -27.62
N MET A 352 3.68 20.43 -28.66
CA MET A 352 3.29 19.02 -28.60
C MET A 352 4.15 18.26 -27.56
N ARG A 353 5.47 18.46 -27.56
CA ARG A 353 6.37 17.90 -26.56
C ARG A 353 6.01 18.36 -25.15
N MET A 354 5.72 19.65 -24.96
CA MET A 354 5.29 20.18 -23.66
C MET A 354 3.93 19.65 -23.23
N LEU A 355 3.02 19.35 -24.16
CA LEU A 355 1.74 18.69 -23.86
C LEU A 355 1.99 17.25 -23.39
N GLN A 356 2.86 16.49 -24.09
CA GLN A 356 3.27 15.15 -23.66
C GLN A 356 3.84 15.18 -22.23
N GLU A 357 4.78 16.08 -21.95
CA GLU A 357 5.38 16.23 -20.61
C GLU A 357 4.33 16.60 -19.53
N ALA A 358 3.34 17.42 -19.87
CA ALA A 358 2.28 17.77 -18.93
C ALA A 358 1.37 16.58 -18.61
N VAL A 359 1.04 15.77 -19.61
CA VAL A 359 0.23 14.55 -19.40
C VAL A 359 1.04 13.50 -18.65
N ASP A 360 2.32 13.33 -18.97
CA ASP A 360 3.21 12.43 -18.23
C ASP A 360 3.27 12.79 -16.75
N SER A 361 3.39 14.09 -16.44
CA SER A 361 3.40 14.57 -15.06
C SER A 361 2.06 14.37 -14.35
N LEU A 362 0.93 14.42 -15.05
CA LEU A 362 -0.40 14.14 -14.49
C LEU A 362 -0.52 12.66 -14.13
N ILE A 363 -0.05 11.75 -14.99
CA ILE A 363 -0.17 10.31 -14.79
C ILE A 363 0.87 9.82 -13.79
N ASP A 364 2.16 10.08 -14.02
CA ASP A 364 3.28 9.70 -13.15
C ASP A 364 4.40 10.74 -13.16
N ASN A 365 4.36 11.67 -12.23
CA ASN A 365 5.35 12.73 -12.13
C ASN A 365 6.77 12.24 -11.81
N ASN A 366 6.92 11.02 -11.27
CA ASN A 366 8.25 10.42 -11.00
C ASN A 366 8.92 9.89 -12.26
N ALA A 367 8.11 9.37 -13.18
CA ALA A 367 8.59 8.78 -14.43
C ALA A 367 8.65 9.82 -15.58
N SER A 368 8.17 11.05 -15.38
CA SER A 368 8.15 12.11 -16.39
C SER A 368 9.54 12.43 -16.92
N HIS A 369 9.64 12.75 -18.22
CA HIS A 369 10.85 13.24 -18.87
C HIS A 369 11.07 14.71 -18.53
N GLY A 370 12.32 15.11 -18.27
CA GLY A 370 12.66 16.50 -17.98
C GLY A 370 12.47 16.92 -16.52
N ARG A 371 12.07 18.19 -16.30
CA ARG A 371 11.95 18.76 -14.97
C ARG A 371 10.66 18.32 -14.29
N LEU A 372 10.77 17.73 -13.10
CA LEU A 372 9.61 17.33 -12.28
C LEU A 372 8.65 18.48 -12.06
N ALA A 373 7.35 18.22 -12.20
CA ALA A 373 6.32 19.18 -11.86
C ALA A 373 6.33 19.46 -10.34
N SER A 374 6.59 20.71 -9.98
CA SER A 374 6.67 21.17 -8.59
C SER A 374 5.69 22.31 -8.34
N SER A 375 5.42 22.58 -7.03
CA SER A 375 4.61 23.72 -6.59
C SER A 375 5.19 25.06 -7.06
N GLN A 376 4.39 26.12 -7.02
CA GLN A 376 4.81 27.47 -7.45
C GLN A 376 6.13 27.94 -6.84
N ASN A 377 6.41 27.53 -5.59
CA ASN A 377 7.64 27.89 -4.89
C ASN A 377 8.80 26.89 -5.15
N GLY A 378 8.64 25.91 -6.04
CA GLY A 378 9.67 24.93 -6.39
C GLY A 378 10.09 23.96 -5.26
N ARG A 379 9.55 24.12 -4.06
CA ARG A 379 9.98 23.40 -2.85
C ARG A 379 9.37 22.00 -2.70
N ARG A 380 8.21 21.75 -3.31
CA ARG A 380 7.49 20.49 -3.16
C ARG A 380 7.07 19.94 -4.52
N LYS A 381 7.38 18.66 -4.76
CA LYS A 381 6.89 17.90 -5.90
C LYS A 381 5.37 17.73 -5.81
N LEU A 382 4.66 17.88 -6.94
CA LEU A 382 3.23 17.62 -7.03
C LEU A 382 2.94 16.12 -7.07
N LYS A 383 1.92 15.68 -6.35
CA LYS A 383 1.44 14.30 -6.35
C LYS A 383 0.61 14.03 -7.62
N SER A 384 1.06 13.04 -8.41
CA SER A 384 0.37 12.58 -9.62
C SER A 384 -0.73 11.56 -9.32
N LEU A 385 -1.50 11.14 -10.35
CA LEU A 385 -2.50 10.08 -10.24
C LEU A 385 -1.87 8.76 -9.75
N SER A 386 -0.68 8.40 -10.27
CA SER A 386 0.06 7.21 -9.82
C SER A 386 0.45 7.29 -8.34
N ASP A 387 0.83 8.47 -7.85
CA ASP A 387 1.20 8.66 -6.44
C ASP A 387 0.00 8.52 -5.49
N LEU A 388 -1.24 8.73 -5.98
CA LEU A 388 -2.45 8.46 -5.23
C LEU A 388 -2.73 6.95 -5.06
N LEU A 389 -2.20 6.11 -5.94
CA LEU A 389 -2.39 4.66 -5.94
C LEU A 389 -1.21 3.93 -5.30
N LYS A 390 0.03 4.39 -5.58
CA LYS A 390 1.29 3.76 -5.17
C LYS A 390 1.67 4.05 -3.72
N GLY A 391 2.49 3.15 -3.16
CA GLY A 391 3.19 3.35 -1.90
C GLY A 391 2.33 3.20 -0.64
N LYS A 392 2.92 3.48 0.53
CA LYS A 392 2.30 3.30 1.86
C LYS A 392 1.08 4.19 2.08
N GLN A 393 1.07 5.38 1.48
CA GLN A 393 -0.02 6.36 1.58
C GLN A 393 -0.95 6.34 0.35
N GLY A 394 -0.77 5.37 -0.55
CA GLY A 394 -1.60 5.19 -1.71
C GLY A 394 -2.94 4.53 -1.38
N ARG A 395 -3.89 4.64 -2.31
CA ARG A 395 -5.26 4.16 -2.13
C ARG A 395 -5.33 2.65 -1.83
N PHE A 396 -4.50 1.84 -2.49
CA PHE A 396 -4.48 0.40 -2.24
C PHE A 396 -4.06 0.05 -0.81
N ARG A 397 -2.92 0.58 -0.34
CA ARG A 397 -2.38 0.20 0.97
C ARG A 397 -3.04 0.93 2.13
N GLN A 398 -3.50 2.17 1.96
CA GLN A 398 -4.04 2.99 3.04
C GLN A 398 -5.56 2.89 3.20
N ASN A 399 -6.32 2.64 2.10
CA ASN A 399 -7.79 2.73 2.13
C ASN A 399 -8.50 1.45 1.69
N LEU A 400 -7.87 0.55 0.91
CA LEU A 400 -8.47 -0.69 0.43
C LEU A 400 -8.01 -1.91 1.21
N LEU A 401 -6.70 -2.12 1.37
CA LEU A 401 -6.15 -3.22 2.17
C LEU A 401 -6.37 -3.04 3.67
N GLY A 402 -6.51 -1.81 4.12
CA GLY A 402 -6.82 -1.48 5.50
C GLY A 402 -7.52 -0.14 5.58
N LYS A 403 -8.53 -0.05 6.44
CA LYS A 403 -9.32 1.17 6.68
C LYS A 403 -9.32 1.52 8.16
N ARG A 404 -9.49 2.81 8.47
CA ARG A 404 -9.84 3.22 9.83
C ARG A 404 -11.28 2.81 10.11
N VAL A 405 -11.51 2.21 11.28
CA VAL A 405 -12.84 1.73 11.68
C VAL A 405 -13.37 2.56 12.85
N ASP A 406 -14.69 2.74 12.87
CA ASP A 406 -15.41 3.35 13.99
C ASP A 406 -15.48 2.38 15.16
N TYR A 407 -16.02 2.80 16.29
CA TYR A 407 -16.11 2.04 17.52
C TYR A 407 -14.76 1.52 18.00
N SER A 408 -13.78 2.38 17.96
CA SER A 408 -12.39 2.11 18.33
C SER A 408 -11.87 3.22 19.24
N GLY A 409 -11.02 2.84 20.16
CA GLY A 409 -10.36 3.77 21.08
C GLY A 409 -8.91 3.38 21.31
N ARG A 410 -8.19 4.23 22.01
CA ARG A 410 -6.80 3.98 22.38
C ARG A 410 -6.52 4.54 23.76
N SER A 411 -5.83 3.79 24.61
CA SER A 411 -5.37 4.27 25.92
C SER A 411 -4.07 3.57 26.32
N VAL A 412 -3.43 4.12 27.35
CA VAL A 412 -2.30 3.50 28.04
C VAL A 412 -2.79 2.22 28.74
N ILE A 413 -1.93 1.20 28.80
CA ILE A 413 -2.18 -0.04 29.53
C ILE A 413 -1.51 -0.02 30.91
N VAL A 414 -2.17 -0.66 31.86
CA VAL A 414 -1.63 -0.94 33.19
C VAL A 414 -1.91 -2.39 33.55
N VAL A 415 -1.18 -2.93 34.50
CA VAL A 415 -1.40 -4.29 34.99
C VAL A 415 -2.75 -4.38 35.71
N GLY A 416 -3.48 -5.46 35.44
CA GLY A 416 -4.73 -5.83 36.14
C GLY A 416 -4.54 -7.15 36.85
N PRO A 417 -4.00 -7.20 38.08
CA PRO A 417 -3.75 -8.46 38.79
C PRO A 417 -5.03 -9.20 39.15
N ASP A 418 -6.14 -8.49 39.40
CA ASP A 418 -7.43 -9.07 39.78
C ASP A 418 -8.28 -9.59 38.61
N LEU A 419 -7.80 -9.42 37.36
CA LEU A 419 -8.51 -9.88 36.18
C LEU A 419 -8.32 -11.38 35.96
N LYS A 420 -9.36 -12.03 35.41
CA LYS A 420 -9.23 -13.37 34.83
C LYS A 420 -8.59 -13.30 33.45
N LEU A 421 -8.06 -14.43 32.99
CA LEU A 421 -7.31 -14.49 31.72
C LEU A 421 -8.10 -13.96 30.50
N ASN A 422 -9.41 -14.15 30.51
CA ASN A 422 -10.30 -13.71 29.43
C ASN A 422 -10.90 -12.31 29.65
N GLU A 423 -10.52 -11.61 30.72
CA GLU A 423 -11.05 -10.29 31.07
C GLU A 423 -10.05 -9.18 30.77
N CYS A 424 -10.57 -7.99 30.48
CA CYS A 424 -9.78 -6.75 30.45
C CYS A 424 -10.52 -5.65 31.22
N GLY A 425 -9.76 -4.79 31.88
CA GLY A 425 -10.34 -3.61 32.55
C GLY A 425 -10.53 -2.48 31.55
N LEU A 426 -11.78 -2.05 31.34
CA LEU A 426 -12.13 -0.99 30.43
C LEU A 426 -12.59 0.25 31.18
N PRO A 427 -11.96 1.43 30.97
CA PRO A 427 -12.41 2.69 31.58
C PRO A 427 -13.88 3.00 31.25
N LYS A 428 -14.69 3.29 32.27
CA LYS A 428 -16.13 3.57 32.14
C LYS A 428 -16.46 4.60 31.07
N LEU A 429 -15.69 5.71 31.02
CA LEU A 429 -15.91 6.77 30.02
C LEU A 429 -15.63 6.30 28.60
N MET A 430 -14.61 5.48 28.40
CA MET A 430 -14.29 4.90 27.10
C MET A 430 -15.36 3.87 26.69
N ALA A 431 -15.79 3.03 27.63
CA ALA A 431 -16.85 2.07 27.41
C ALA A 431 -18.16 2.74 26.98
N LEU A 432 -18.54 3.83 27.64
CA LEU A 432 -19.76 4.57 27.32
C LEU A 432 -19.77 5.10 25.88
N GLU A 433 -18.64 5.57 25.38
CA GLU A 433 -18.55 6.08 24.01
C GLU A 433 -18.51 4.94 22.97
N LEU A 434 -17.81 3.84 23.25
CA LEU A 434 -17.75 2.67 22.37
C LEU A 434 -19.11 1.96 22.26
N PHE A 435 -19.80 1.77 23.39
CA PHE A 435 -21.09 1.07 23.45
C PHE A 435 -22.31 1.99 23.29
N LYS A 436 -22.10 3.27 22.96
CA LYS A 436 -23.16 4.28 22.85
C LYS A 436 -24.40 3.83 22.04
N PRO A 437 -24.29 3.19 20.85
CA PRO A 437 -25.46 2.73 20.11
C PRO A 437 -26.27 1.67 20.87
N PHE A 438 -25.58 0.78 21.56
CA PHE A 438 -26.21 -0.28 22.32
C PHE A 438 -26.90 0.24 23.58
N VAL A 439 -26.29 1.21 24.26
CA VAL A 439 -26.92 1.92 25.41
C VAL A 439 -28.15 2.70 24.95
N ILE A 440 -28.08 3.40 23.81
CA ILE A 440 -29.25 4.07 23.23
C ILE A 440 -30.36 3.09 22.93
N SER A 441 -30.05 1.95 22.32
CA SER A 441 -31.02 0.88 22.03
C SER A 441 -31.66 0.35 23.31
N TRP A 442 -30.85 0.11 24.35
CA TRP A 442 -31.33 -0.37 25.65
C TRP A 442 -32.26 0.65 26.30
N LEU A 443 -31.92 1.94 26.35
CA LEU A 443 -32.74 3.01 26.90
C LEU A 443 -34.09 3.18 26.18
N LEU A 444 -34.11 2.97 24.86
CA LEU A 444 -35.34 3.00 24.07
C LEU A 444 -36.22 1.77 24.33
N LEU A 445 -35.63 0.56 24.40
CA LEU A 445 -36.34 -0.69 24.62
C LEU A 445 -37.00 -0.75 26.00
N HIS A 446 -36.35 -0.18 27.03
CA HIS A 446 -36.87 -0.12 28.38
C HIS A 446 -37.66 1.15 28.69
N GLU A 447 -38.03 1.92 27.67
CA GLU A 447 -38.87 3.12 27.73
C GLU A 447 -38.33 4.26 28.62
N TYR A 448 -37.01 4.26 28.95
CA TYR A 448 -36.38 5.38 29.67
C TYR A 448 -36.24 6.63 28.81
N ALA A 449 -36.14 6.48 27.49
CA ALA A 449 -36.05 7.56 26.57
C ALA A 449 -37.10 7.45 25.44
N PRO A 450 -37.84 8.51 25.12
CA PRO A 450 -38.86 8.47 24.07
C PRO A 450 -38.30 8.46 22.64
N ASN A 451 -37.06 8.88 22.45
CA ASN A 451 -36.40 8.89 21.16
C ASN A 451 -34.86 8.93 21.31
N THR A 452 -34.15 8.68 20.21
CA THR A 452 -32.69 8.65 20.17
C THR A 452 -32.03 9.96 20.61
N ARG A 453 -32.66 11.12 20.36
CA ARG A 453 -32.16 12.43 20.76
C ARG A 453 -32.22 12.61 22.29
N ALA A 454 -33.30 12.14 22.94
CA ALA A 454 -33.41 12.14 24.39
C ALA A 454 -32.42 11.20 25.03
N ALA A 455 -32.26 9.98 24.51
CA ALA A 455 -31.27 9.02 24.98
C ALA A 455 -29.83 9.59 24.86
N SER A 456 -29.49 10.24 23.76
CA SER A 456 -28.18 10.89 23.59
C SER A 456 -27.93 12.01 24.62
N ARG A 457 -28.96 12.79 24.99
CA ARG A 457 -28.83 13.82 26.04
C ARG A 457 -28.62 13.19 27.43
N MET A 458 -29.30 12.11 27.75
CA MET A 458 -29.11 11.36 29.00
C MET A 458 -27.66 10.84 29.09
N ILE A 459 -27.14 10.30 28.00
CA ILE A 459 -25.74 9.84 27.93
C ILE A 459 -24.75 11.01 28.12
N GLU A 460 -24.98 12.16 27.48
CA GLU A 460 -24.17 13.37 27.64
C GLU A 460 -24.24 13.93 29.09
N ALA A 461 -25.41 13.86 29.71
CA ALA A 461 -25.63 14.24 31.11
C ALA A 461 -25.05 13.21 32.11
N LYS A 462 -24.70 12.00 31.66
CA LYS A 462 -24.14 10.91 32.47
C LYS A 462 -25.08 10.55 33.64
N GLU A 463 -26.36 10.44 33.37
CA GLU A 463 -27.37 10.04 34.38
C GLU A 463 -27.08 8.64 34.97
N SER A 464 -27.50 8.37 36.19
CA SER A 464 -27.23 7.09 36.88
C SER A 464 -27.70 5.87 36.08
N ILE A 465 -28.88 5.96 35.49
CA ILE A 465 -29.49 4.88 34.67
C ILE A 465 -28.63 4.51 33.46
N VAL A 466 -27.81 5.45 32.94
CA VAL A 466 -26.93 5.17 31.80
C VAL A 466 -25.78 4.21 32.18
N TRP A 467 -25.33 4.27 33.43
CA TRP A 467 -24.29 3.36 33.94
C TRP A 467 -24.85 1.95 34.17
N ASP A 468 -26.09 1.84 34.66
CA ASP A 468 -26.76 0.57 34.82
C ASP A 468 -27.03 -0.09 33.44
N ALA A 469 -27.48 0.72 32.49
CA ALA A 469 -27.65 0.29 31.11
C ALA A 469 -26.33 -0.19 30.48
N LEU A 470 -25.22 0.55 30.72
CA LEU A 470 -23.91 0.17 30.24
C LEU A 470 -23.43 -1.14 30.83
N ASP A 471 -23.59 -1.34 32.14
CA ASP A 471 -23.18 -2.59 32.81
C ASP A 471 -23.93 -3.79 32.25
N GLU A 472 -25.22 -3.64 31.95
CA GLU A 472 -26.02 -4.72 31.37
C GLU A 472 -25.67 -5.00 29.90
N VAL A 473 -25.46 -3.97 29.12
CA VAL A 473 -25.12 -4.08 27.70
C VAL A 473 -23.75 -4.74 27.47
N ILE A 474 -22.82 -4.56 28.40
CA ILE A 474 -21.47 -5.14 28.30
C ILE A 474 -21.46 -6.63 28.60
N LYS A 475 -22.39 -7.14 29.44
CA LYS A 475 -22.42 -8.54 29.80
C LYS A 475 -22.51 -9.45 28.56
N GLY A 476 -21.58 -10.39 28.45
CA GLY A 476 -21.53 -11.36 27.37
C GLY A 476 -20.98 -10.83 26.04
N ARG A 477 -20.55 -9.57 25.97
CA ARG A 477 -19.88 -9.01 24.77
C ARG A 477 -18.39 -9.04 24.94
N TYR A 478 -17.70 -9.14 23.78
CA TYR A 478 -16.26 -9.16 23.69
C TYR A 478 -15.75 -7.89 22.98
N VAL A 479 -14.57 -7.44 23.39
CA VAL A 479 -13.82 -6.37 22.74
C VAL A 479 -12.48 -6.92 22.28
N LEU A 480 -11.94 -6.37 21.20
CA LEU A 480 -10.62 -6.74 20.69
C LEU A 480 -9.59 -5.73 21.19
N LEU A 481 -8.52 -6.21 21.81
CA LEU A 481 -7.35 -5.41 22.15
C LEU A 481 -6.24 -5.67 21.14
N ASN A 482 -5.57 -4.61 20.72
CA ASN A 482 -4.44 -4.65 19.77
C ASN A 482 -3.30 -3.77 20.25
N ARG A 483 -2.07 -4.31 20.21
CA ARG A 483 -0.84 -3.52 20.35
C ARG A 483 -0.07 -3.48 19.02
N ALA A 484 0.28 -2.28 18.57
CA ALA A 484 1.18 -2.09 17.44
C ALA A 484 2.66 -2.18 17.90
N PRO A 485 3.56 -2.79 17.09
CA PRO A 485 3.32 -3.42 15.79
C PRO A 485 2.69 -4.81 15.90
N SER A 486 1.66 -5.09 15.07
CA SER A 486 0.98 -6.40 15.06
C SER A 486 1.76 -7.38 14.17
N LEU A 487 2.71 -8.10 14.76
CA LEU A 487 3.63 -8.99 14.04
C LEU A 487 3.08 -10.40 13.83
N HIS A 488 2.16 -10.84 14.67
CA HIS A 488 1.55 -12.16 14.62
C HIS A 488 0.10 -12.11 15.12
N ARG A 489 -0.66 -13.19 14.94
CA ARG A 489 -2.10 -13.23 15.27
C ARG A 489 -2.41 -12.93 16.75
N LEU A 490 -1.50 -13.24 17.67
CA LEU A 490 -1.67 -13.01 19.11
C LEU A 490 -1.52 -11.52 19.51
N SER A 491 -1.14 -10.66 18.59
CA SER A 491 -1.14 -9.21 18.80
C SER A 491 -2.54 -8.60 18.77
N ILE A 492 -3.56 -9.39 18.42
CA ILE A 492 -4.97 -9.04 18.50
C ILE A 492 -5.70 -10.19 19.23
N GLN A 493 -6.28 -9.92 20.39
CA GLN A 493 -7.01 -10.91 21.16
C GLN A 493 -8.32 -10.32 21.67
N ALA A 494 -9.31 -11.20 21.90
CA ALA A 494 -10.63 -10.85 22.41
C ALA A 494 -10.69 -11.04 23.92
N PHE A 495 -11.32 -10.07 24.60
CA PHE A 495 -11.52 -10.08 26.05
C PHE A 495 -12.94 -9.64 26.40
N GLN A 496 -13.45 -10.13 27.53
CA GLN A 496 -14.66 -9.59 28.14
C GLN A 496 -14.31 -8.31 28.90
N PRO A 497 -14.93 -7.18 28.59
CA PRO A 497 -14.66 -5.94 29.29
C PRO A 497 -15.29 -5.94 30.70
N ARG A 498 -14.49 -5.61 31.69
CA ARG A 498 -14.90 -5.30 33.06
C ARG A 498 -14.75 -3.79 33.25
N LEU A 499 -15.83 -3.14 33.71
CA LEU A 499 -15.79 -1.70 33.93
C LEU A 499 -14.89 -1.34 35.11
N ILE A 500 -13.99 -0.39 34.88
CA ILE A 500 -13.06 0.13 35.90
C ILE A 500 -13.13 1.64 35.97
N ASP A 501 -12.82 2.16 37.14
CA ASP A 501 -12.56 3.58 37.32
C ASP A 501 -11.14 3.93 36.82
N GLY A 502 -10.94 5.15 36.36
CA GLY A 502 -9.67 5.59 35.79
C GLY A 502 -9.70 5.78 34.28
N MET A 503 -8.51 5.94 33.66
CA MET A 503 -8.38 6.24 32.22
C MET A 503 -7.51 5.22 31.47
N ALA A 504 -6.84 4.32 32.16
CA ALA A 504 -5.96 3.31 31.59
C ALA A 504 -6.69 1.97 31.43
N ILE A 505 -6.41 1.25 30.35
CA ILE A 505 -6.89 -0.10 30.13
C ILE A 505 -6.11 -1.06 31.03
N GLN A 506 -6.79 -1.91 31.79
CA GLN A 506 -6.13 -2.96 32.54
C GLN A 506 -5.98 -4.22 31.70
N LEU A 507 -4.78 -4.77 31.69
CA LEU A 507 -4.45 -5.98 30.96
C LEU A 507 -3.98 -7.07 31.93
N HIS A 508 -4.45 -8.29 31.71
CA HIS A 508 -4.03 -9.44 32.48
C HIS A 508 -2.54 -9.72 32.28
N PRO A 509 -1.74 -9.89 33.34
CA PRO A 509 -0.28 -9.99 33.23
C PRO A 509 0.18 -11.19 32.36
N LEU A 510 -0.50 -12.33 32.40
CA LEU A 510 -0.09 -13.52 31.64
C LEU A 510 -0.28 -13.41 30.13
N VAL A 511 -1.07 -12.46 29.62
CA VAL A 511 -1.26 -12.26 28.17
C VAL A 511 -0.28 -11.22 27.59
N ALA A 512 0.44 -10.48 28.42
CA ALA A 512 1.35 -9.42 27.99
C ALA A 512 2.39 -9.91 26.98
N SER A 513 2.91 -11.13 27.14
CA SER A 513 3.90 -11.69 26.19
C SER A 513 3.33 -11.93 24.79
N GLY A 514 2.05 -12.28 24.67
CA GLY A 514 1.37 -12.43 23.38
C GLY A 514 1.30 -11.13 22.60
N PHE A 515 1.15 -10.01 23.30
CA PHE A 515 1.18 -8.67 22.72
C PHE A 515 2.60 -8.08 22.61
N ASN A 516 3.61 -8.74 23.16
CA ASN A 516 4.94 -8.16 23.41
C ASN A 516 4.82 -6.79 24.09
N ALA A 517 3.95 -6.72 25.12
CA ALA A 517 3.61 -5.50 25.85
C ALA A 517 4.35 -5.43 27.18
N ASP A 518 4.73 -4.23 27.56
CA ASP A 518 5.21 -3.89 28.89
C ASP A 518 4.42 -2.67 29.42
N TYR A 519 4.57 -2.38 30.72
CA TYR A 519 3.78 -1.35 31.38
C TYR A 519 4.58 -0.05 31.63
N ASP A 520 5.53 0.24 30.78
CA ASP A 520 6.39 1.44 30.82
C ASP A 520 5.79 2.68 30.15
N GLY A 521 4.51 2.61 29.73
CA GLY A 521 3.80 3.65 28.99
C GLY A 521 3.23 3.17 27.66
N ASP A 522 3.26 1.88 27.39
CA ASP A 522 2.66 1.27 26.22
C ASP A 522 1.18 1.62 26.11
N GLN A 523 0.72 1.76 24.88
CA GLN A 523 -0.68 1.98 24.54
C GLN A 523 -1.24 0.83 23.72
N MET A 524 -2.50 0.52 23.95
CA MET A 524 -3.25 -0.45 23.15
C MET A 524 -4.51 0.18 22.55
N ALA A 525 -4.84 -0.30 21.35
CA ALA A 525 -6.11 0.02 20.70
C ALA A 525 -7.17 -0.98 21.14
N ILE A 526 -8.39 -0.49 21.30
CA ILE A 526 -9.59 -1.30 21.56
C ILE A 526 -10.55 -1.17 20.40
N HIS A 527 -11.21 -2.28 20.03
CA HIS A 527 -12.20 -2.32 18.97
C HIS A 527 -13.42 -3.12 19.44
N LEU A 528 -14.60 -2.65 19.07
CA LEU A 528 -15.85 -3.32 19.40
C LEU A 528 -16.43 -4.00 18.14
N PRO A 529 -16.48 -5.34 18.07
CA PRO A 529 -17.26 -6.05 17.06
C PRO A 529 -18.74 -5.75 17.21
N LEU A 530 -19.45 -5.41 16.12
CA LEU A 530 -20.82 -4.93 16.18
C LEU A 530 -21.86 -6.02 15.94
N SER A 531 -21.61 -6.93 14.98
CA SER A 531 -22.57 -7.98 14.65
C SER A 531 -22.45 -9.20 15.59
N ASP A 532 -23.53 -9.95 15.69
CA ASP A 532 -23.56 -11.16 16.54
C ASP A 532 -22.62 -12.24 16.01
N GLU A 533 -22.44 -12.34 14.69
CA GLU A 533 -21.47 -13.24 14.05
C GLU A 533 -20.04 -12.86 14.44
N ALA A 534 -19.70 -11.56 14.36
CA ALA A 534 -18.37 -11.07 14.75
C ALA A 534 -18.11 -11.27 16.25
N GLN A 535 -19.14 -11.13 17.11
CA GLN A 535 -19.04 -11.43 18.54
C GLN A 535 -18.77 -12.92 18.80
N LYS A 536 -19.43 -13.83 18.05
CA LYS A 536 -19.15 -15.28 18.13
C LYS A 536 -17.75 -15.62 17.69
N GLU A 537 -17.30 -15.07 16.56
CA GLU A 537 -15.92 -15.26 16.11
C GLU A 537 -14.90 -14.72 17.13
N ALA A 538 -15.15 -13.57 17.73
CA ALA A 538 -14.31 -13.03 18.80
C ALA A 538 -14.23 -14.00 19.98
N GLN A 539 -15.35 -14.58 20.40
CA GLN A 539 -15.43 -15.53 21.50
C GLN A 539 -14.75 -16.86 21.18
N GLU A 540 -15.05 -17.45 20.03
CA GLU A 540 -14.63 -18.81 19.68
C GLU A 540 -13.20 -18.91 19.18
N LEU A 541 -12.75 -17.88 18.40
CA LEU A 541 -11.46 -17.93 17.71
C LEU A 541 -10.40 -17.02 18.34
N MET A 542 -10.79 -15.88 18.95
CA MET A 542 -9.83 -14.82 19.28
C MET A 542 -9.56 -14.66 20.78
N THR A 543 -10.26 -15.38 21.66
CA THR A 543 -10.01 -15.30 23.11
C THR A 543 -8.65 -15.89 23.47
N ALA A 544 -8.05 -15.39 24.56
CA ALA A 544 -6.79 -15.89 25.11
C ALA A 544 -6.87 -17.38 25.44
N GLN A 545 -8.02 -17.85 25.95
CA GLN A 545 -8.28 -19.26 26.29
C GLN A 545 -8.10 -20.20 25.08
N ASN A 546 -8.51 -19.78 23.88
CA ASN A 546 -8.45 -20.61 22.67
C ASN A 546 -7.11 -20.47 21.93
N ASN A 547 -6.24 -19.56 22.39
CA ASN A 547 -4.95 -19.27 21.78
C ASN A 547 -3.77 -19.42 22.77
N LEU A 548 -3.80 -20.48 23.58
CA LEU A 548 -2.77 -20.74 24.60
C LEU A 548 -1.42 -21.21 24.02
N LEU A 549 -1.39 -21.68 22.79
CA LEU A 549 -0.18 -22.19 22.15
C LEU A 549 0.32 -21.25 21.04
N LYS A 550 1.63 -21.12 20.93
CA LYS A 550 2.29 -20.40 19.83
C LYS A 550 2.17 -21.18 18.54
N PRO A 551 1.77 -20.57 17.42
CA PRO A 551 1.70 -21.24 16.12
C PRO A 551 3.05 -21.72 15.59
N ALA A 552 4.16 -21.12 16.04
CA ALA A 552 5.51 -21.40 15.53
C ALA A 552 6.07 -22.73 16.02
N ASP A 553 5.91 -23.03 17.33
CA ASP A 553 6.56 -24.17 18.00
C ASP A 553 5.63 -24.97 18.91
N GLY A 554 4.37 -24.57 19.04
CA GLY A 554 3.42 -25.22 19.95
C GLY A 554 3.72 -25.00 21.43
N SER A 555 4.66 -24.15 21.81
CA SER A 555 4.92 -23.82 23.21
C SER A 555 3.82 -22.93 23.79
N PRO A 556 3.58 -22.97 25.12
CA PRO A 556 2.61 -22.09 25.76
C PRO A 556 2.97 -20.61 25.55
N VAL A 557 1.92 -19.80 25.26
CA VAL A 557 2.02 -18.32 25.09
C VAL A 557 2.09 -17.62 26.44
N LEU A 558 1.53 -18.22 27.49
CA LEU A 558 1.38 -17.62 28.81
C LEU A 558 2.72 -17.12 29.36
N ALA A 559 2.70 -15.88 29.82
CA ALA A 559 3.87 -15.17 30.36
C ALA A 559 4.17 -15.62 31.80
N ILE A 560 4.71 -16.83 31.97
CA ILE A 560 5.17 -17.28 33.27
C ILE A 560 6.63 -16.82 33.46
N TYR A 561 6.81 -15.63 34.00
CA TYR A 561 8.10 -14.98 34.25
C TYR A 561 7.95 -13.94 35.36
N GLN A 562 9.06 -13.33 35.76
CA GLN A 562 9.13 -12.26 36.77
C GLN A 562 8.44 -12.67 38.10
N ASP A 563 7.49 -11.91 38.61
CA ASP A 563 6.87 -12.09 39.91
C ASP A 563 6.18 -13.44 40.06
N VAL A 564 5.56 -13.97 38.98
CA VAL A 564 4.92 -15.30 39.02
C VAL A 564 5.96 -16.41 39.29
N VAL A 565 7.15 -16.28 38.70
CA VAL A 565 8.22 -17.26 38.96
C VAL A 565 8.82 -17.02 40.33
N LEU A 566 9.03 -15.77 40.74
CA LEU A 566 9.64 -15.41 42.01
C LEU A 566 8.79 -15.89 43.19
N GLY A 567 7.50 -15.62 43.18
CA GLY A 567 6.56 -16.08 44.22
C GLY A 567 6.48 -17.61 44.29
N SER A 568 6.35 -18.29 43.13
CA SER A 568 6.32 -19.75 43.06
C SER A 568 7.65 -20.38 43.50
N TYR A 569 8.77 -19.77 43.15
CA TYR A 569 10.09 -20.21 43.59
C TYR A 569 10.26 -20.04 45.09
N TYR A 570 9.94 -18.86 45.65
CA TYR A 570 10.00 -18.59 47.08
C TYR A 570 9.19 -19.59 47.88
N LEU A 571 7.99 -19.93 47.40
CA LEU A 571 7.10 -20.91 48.06
C LEU A 571 7.72 -22.32 48.14
N THR A 572 8.50 -22.71 47.11
CA THR A 572 8.92 -24.12 46.91
C THR A 572 10.41 -24.35 47.03
N TYR A 573 11.25 -23.32 47.24
CA TYR A 573 12.70 -23.49 47.31
C TYR A 573 13.16 -24.20 48.58
N ASP A 574 14.31 -24.86 48.46
CA ASP A 574 14.97 -25.54 49.61
C ASP A 574 15.84 -24.53 50.36
N LYS A 575 15.51 -24.23 51.63
CA LYS A 575 16.29 -23.29 52.42
C LYS A 575 17.61 -23.92 52.83
N PRO A 576 18.77 -23.33 52.55
CA PRO A 576 20.06 -23.86 52.96
C PRO A 576 20.12 -24.03 54.48
N GLY A 577 20.63 -25.20 54.93
CA GLY A 577 20.78 -25.51 56.34
C GLY A 577 19.58 -26.22 57.02
N THR A 578 18.49 -26.49 56.26
CA THR A 578 17.35 -27.25 56.78
C THR A 578 17.45 -28.74 56.42
N GLU A 579 18.39 -29.16 55.61
CA GLU A 579 18.57 -30.53 55.12
C GLU A 579 18.81 -31.57 56.24
N SER A 580 19.31 -31.14 57.39
CA SER A 580 19.62 -32.01 58.52
C SER A 580 18.50 -32.15 59.54
N ASN A 581 17.38 -31.43 59.38
CA ASN A 581 16.27 -31.47 60.31
C ASN A 581 15.35 -32.65 59.99
N LYS A 582 15.02 -33.46 61.04
CA LYS A 582 13.98 -34.47 60.90
C LYS A 582 12.65 -33.77 60.56
N PRO A 583 11.89 -34.30 59.57
CA PRO A 583 10.62 -33.69 59.18
C PRO A 583 9.64 -33.71 60.37
N LEU A 584 8.99 -32.61 60.62
CA LEU A 584 7.89 -32.49 61.62
C LEU A 584 6.65 -33.18 61.02
N ALA A 585 6.03 -34.07 61.83
CA ALA A 585 4.90 -34.83 61.36
C ALA A 585 3.57 -34.14 61.72
N PHE A 586 2.71 -33.97 60.72
CA PHE A 586 1.36 -33.40 60.86
C PHE A 586 0.32 -34.40 60.34
N SER A 587 -0.83 -34.48 61.00
CA SER A 587 -1.90 -35.41 60.63
C SER A 587 -2.67 -34.96 59.36
N SER A 588 -2.72 -33.66 59.15
CA SER A 588 -3.40 -33.04 57.99
C SER A 588 -2.69 -31.76 57.52
N VAL A 589 -2.99 -31.35 56.29
CA VAL A 589 -2.54 -30.06 55.74
C VAL A 589 -2.99 -28.90 56.62
N TYR A 590 -4.23 -28.91 57.06
CA TYR A 590 -4.79 -27.88 57.93
C TYR A 590 -4.03 -27.70 59.25
N GLU A 591 -3.56 -28.80 59.87
CA GLU A 591 -2.75 -28.72 61.07
C GLU A 591 -1.36 -28.08 60.78
N ALA A 592 -0.77 -28.34 59.63
CA ALA A 592 0.46 -27.69 59.23
C ALA A 592 0.29 -26.18 58.91
N GLU A 593 -0.82 -25.79 58.29
CA GLU A 593 -1.19 -24.39 58.08
C GLU A 593 -1.40 -23.65 59.41
N MET A 594 -2.12 -24.23 60.37
CA MET A 594 -2.27 -23.65 61.71
C MET A 594 -0.94 -23.47 62.43
N ALA A 595 0.02 -24.41 62.26
CA ALA A 595 1.35 -24.27 62.82
C ALA A 595 2.16 -23.15 62.15
N TYR A 596 1.95 -22.92 60.84
CA TYR A 596 2.53 -21.81 60.12
C TYR A 596 1.93 -20.47 60.60
N ASP A 597 0.63 -20.34 60.71
CA ASP A 597 -0.05 -19.16 61.19
C ASP A 597 0.36 -18.76 62.61
N ARG A 598 0.68 -19.75 63.45
CA ARG A 598 1.23 -19.53 64.80
C ARG A 598 2.71 -19.17 64.80
N GLY A 599 3.41 -19.32 63.63
CA GLY A 599 4.86 -19.07 63.51
C GLY A 599 5.72 -20.23 64.02
N ASP A 600 5.15 -21.42 64.29
CA ASP A 600 5.89 -22.60 64.74
C ASP A 600 6.76 -23.22 63.62
N ILE A 601 6.34 -23.09 62.38
CA ILE A 601 7.05 -23.50 61.17
C ILE A 601 7.11 -22.43 60.09
N ALA A 602 8.11 -22.51 59.22
CA ALA A 602 8.18 -21.69 58.01
C ALA A 602 7.72 -22.49 56.78
N LEU A 603 7.39 -21.80 55.70
CA LEU A 603 6.92 -22.41 54.42
C LEU A 603 7.91 -23.48 53.89
N GLN A 604 9.20 -23.25 54.09
CA GLN A 604 10.29 -24.12 53.62
C GLN A 604 10.71 -25.16 54.67
N THR A 605 10.06 -25.24 55.82
CA THR A 605 10.38 -26.26 56.86
C THR A 605 10.02 -27.63 56.37
N PRO A 606 10.93 -28.65 56.45
CA PRO A 606 10.63 -30.02 56.08
C PRO A 606 9.54 -30.59 57.01
N ILE A 607 8.45 -31.07 56.40
CA ILE A 607 7.31 -31.65 57.10
C ILE A 607 6.94 -33.01 56.51
N ARG A 608 6.32 -33.87 57.30
CA ARG A 608 5.67 -35.09 56.87
C ARG A 608 4.20 -34.96 57.05
N VAL A 609 3.45 -34.95 55.96
CA VAL A 609 2.01 -34.67 55.99
C VAL A 609 1.27 -35.63 55.05
N PHE A 610 -0.03 -35.91 55.36
CA PHE A 610 -0.89 -36.62 54.45
C PHE A 610 -1.45 -35.64 53.41
N ALA A 611 -0.95 -35.74 52.16
CA ALA A 611 -1.35 -34.90 51.05
C ALA A 611 -1.61 -35.75 49.80
N LYS A 612 -2.63 -35.45 49.03
CA LYS A 612 -3.09 -36.20 47.82
C LYS A 612 -3.09 -37.72 48.04
N LYS A 613 -3.75 -38.17 49.11
CA LYS A 613 -4.02 -39.59 49.46
C LYS A 613 -2.77 -40.40 49.91
N GLU A 614 -1.63 -39.75 50.11
CA GLU A 614 -0.39 -40.40 50.55
C GLU A 614 0.36 -39.57 51.60
N ILE A 615 1.11 -40.27 52.46
CA ILE A 615 2.04 -39.60 53.41
C ILE A 615 3.29 -39.21 52.65
N ARG A 616 3.67 -37.93 52.68
CA ARG A 616 4.78 -37.40 51.92
C ARG A 616 5.73 -36.58 52.79
N ASP A 617 7.01 -36.72 52.54
CA ASP A 617 8.05 -35.82 53.06
C ASP A 617 8.17 -34.65 52.07
N THR A 618 7.81 -33.42 52.47
CA THR A 618 7.68 -32.25 51.67
C THR A 618 7.86 -30.98 52.49
N THR A 619 7.51 -29.82 51.95
CA THR A 619 7.40 -28.57 52.69
C THR A 619 5.96 -28.02 52.59
N LEU A 620 5.55 -27.19 53.54
CA LEU A 620 4.20 -26.58 53.52
C LEU A 620 3.97 -25.78 52.20
N GLY A 621 4.95 -25.03 51.74
CA GLY A 621 4.85 -24.28 50.50
C GLY A 621 4.62 -25.16 49.26
N ARG A 622 5.21 -26.35 49.19
CA ARG A 622 4.95 -27.33 48.11
C ARG A 622 3.55 -27.94 48.20
N VAL A 623 3.04 -28.13 49.39
CA VAL A 623 1.63 -28.58 49.57
C VAL A 623 0.69 -27.53 49.01
N ILE A 624 0.82 -26.26 49.41
CA ILE A 624 0.00 -25.15 48.94
C ILE A 624 0.09 -25.00 47.40
N PHE A 625 1.30 -25.13 46.83
CA PHE A 625 1.46 -25.13 45.38
C PHE A 625 0.70 -26.29 44.70
N ASN A 626 0.65 -27.47 45.30
CA ASN A 626 -0.07 -28.62 44.71
C ASN A 626 -1.59 -28.51 44.83
N GLU A 627 -2.12 -27.66 45.66
CA GLU A 627 -3.57 -27.42 45.79
C GLU A 627 -4.17 -26.67 44.61
N ILE A 628 -3.38 -25.86 43.89
CA ILE A 628 -3.85 -25.20 42.68
C ILE A 628 -3.89 -26.14 41.45
N LEU A 629 -3.19 -27.30 41.53
CA LEU A 629 -3.14 -28.29 40.46
C LEU A 629 -4.38 -29.22 40.52
N PRO A 630 -4.82 -29.77 39.38
CA PRO A 630 -5.93 -30.72 39.35
C PRO A 630 -5.72 -31.90 40.34
N GLU A 631 -6.81 -32.43 40.93
CA GLU A 631 -6.71 -33.48 41.93
C GLU A 631 -5.95 -34.72 41.46
N ASP A 632 -6.14 -35.09 40.19
CA ASP A 632 -5.53 -36.27 39.58
C ASP A 632 -4.13 -36.00 39.03
N TYR A 633 -3.63 -34.74 39.07
CA TYR A 633 -2.28 -34.40 38.64
C TYR A 633 -1.25 -35.00 39.64
N PRO A 634 -0.15 -35.60 39.15
CA PRO A 634 0.89 -36.12 40.01
C PRO A 634 1.42 -35.07 40.98
N TYR A 635 1.65 -35.45 42.25
CA TYR A 635 2.20 -34.52 43.22
C TYR A 635 3.60 -34.06 42.82
N ASP A 636 3.76 -32.75 42.69
CA ASP A 636 5.04 -32.12 42.33
C ASP A 636 5.78 -31.66 43.60
N ASN A 637 6.88 -32.38 43.93
CA ASN A 637 7.76 -32.06 45.06
C ASN A 637 8.99 -31.27 44.65
N GLY A 638 9.06 -30.80 43.40
CA GLY A 638 10.17 -30.04 42.85
C GLY A 638 10.14 -28.55 43.17
N VAL A 639 11.29 -27.91 43.06
CA VAL A 639 11.41 -26.45 43.13
C VAL A 639 10.83 -25.83 41.83
N GLN A 640 9.94 -24.88 41.95
CA GLN A 640 9.25 -24.26 40.82
C GLN A 640 10.11 -23.19 40.17
N THR A 641 10.93 -23.60 39.22
CA THR A 641 11.69 -22.68 38.35
C THR A 641 10.87 -22.31 37.11
N SER A 642 11.25 -21.25 36.40
CA SER A 642 10.57 -20.83 35.15
C SER A 642 10.45 -21.95 34.12
N LYS A 643 11.50 -22.79 33.98
CA LYS A 643 11.50 -23.93 33.05
C LYS A 643 10.56 -25.05 33.52
N HIS A 644 10.50 -25.26 34.84
CA HIS A 644 9.65 -26.30 35.44
C HIS A 644 8.17 -25.90 35.34
N LEU A 645 7.82 -24.67 35.71
CA LEU A 645 6.46 -24.13 35.59
C LEU A 645 5.92 -24.19 34.16
N LYS A 646 6.74 -23.83 33.17
CA LYS A 646 6.35 -23.97 31.75
C LYS A 646 6.04 -25.43 31.36
N LYS A 647 6.83 -26.38 31.88
CA LYS A 647 6.58 -27.81 31.66
C LYS A 647 5.31 -28.28 32.34
N VAL A 648 5.06 -27.87 33.57
CA VAL A 648 3.83 -28.18 34.31
C VAL A 648 2.61 -27.68 33.54
N MET A 649 2.63 -26.42 33.08
CA MET A 649 1.52 -25.85 32.32
C MET A 649 1.32 -26.54 30.95
N ALA A 650 2.40 -26.94 30.27
CA ALA A 650 2.30 -27.71 29.03
C ALA A 650 1.67 -29.10 29.27
N ASN A 651 2.05 -29.79 30.34
CA ASN A 651 1.44 -31.07 30.72
C ASN A 651 -0.04 -30.91 31.04
N ILE A 652 -0.43 -29.89 31.83
CA ILE A 652 -1.82 -29.61 32.15
C ILE A 652 -2.64 -29.33 30.88
N PHE A 653 -2.09 -28.58 29.94
CA PHE A 653 -2.75 -28.33 28.66
C PHE A 653 -3.00 -29.63 27.89
N ASN A 654 -2.01 -30.51 27.81
CA ASN A 654 -2.11 -31.76 27.07
C ASN A 654 -3.06 -32.77 27.71
N ASP A 655 -3.08 -32.86 29.06
CA ASP A 655 -3.80 -33.88 29.78
C ASP A 655 -5.24 -33.45 30.10
N TYR A 656 -5.49 -32.18 30.39
CA TYR A 656 -6.77 -31.62 30.87
C TYR A 656 -7.43 -30.60 29.95
N GLY A 657 -6.73 -30.16 28.92
CA GLY A 657 -7.23 -29.21 27.91
C GLY A 657 -7.25 -27.74 28.35
N PRO A 658 -7.69 -26.84 27.42
CA PRO A 658 -7.51 -25.40 27.60
C PRO A 658 -8.28 -24.79 28.79
N LYS A 659 -9.47 -25.25 29.10
CA LYS A 659 -10.28 -24.67 30.20
C LYS A 659 -9.60 -24.83 31.55
N VAL A 660 -9.16 -26.04 31.87
CA VAL A 660 -8.49 -26.34 33.14
C VAL A 660 -7.15 -25.60 33.21
N THR A 661 -6.45 -25.48 32.07
CA THR A 661 -5.17 -24.73 31.99
C THR A 661 -5.37 -23.24 32.34
N VAL A 662 -6.46 -22.62 31.90
CA VAL A 662 -6.79 -21.22 32.25
C VAL A 662 -7.08 -21.09 33.74
N GLU A 663 -7.89 -21.99 34.34
CA GLU A 663 -8.19 -21.96 35.76
C GLU A 663 -6.93 -22.14 36.63
N VAL A 664 -6.05 -23.05 36.25
CA VAL A 664 -4.77 -23.23 36.93
C VAL A 664 -3.85 -22.03 36.75
N ALA A 665 -3.82 -21.43 35.55
CA ALA A 665 -3.01 -20.24 35.28
C ALA A 665 -3.45 -19.04 36.15
N ASP A 666 -4.75 -18.81 36.27
CA ASP A 666 -5.29 -17.75 37.14
C ASP A 666 -4.99 -18.00 38.63
N LYS A 667 -5.19 -19.25 39.12
CA LYS A 667 -4.83 -19.61 40.50
C LYS A 667 -3.30 -19.50 40.74
N LEU A 668 -2.50 -19.91 39.79
CA LEU A 668 -1.03 -19.77 39.88
C LEU A 668 -0.60 -18.30 39.97
N LYS A 669 -1.20 -17.42 39.17
CA LYS A 669 -0.96 -15.99 39.22
C LYS A 669 -1.31 -15.43 40.61
N ASP A 670 -2.49 -15.73 41.10
CA ASP A 670 -2.99 -15.20 42.37
C ASP A 670 -2.09 -15.70 43.54
N LEU A 671 -1.80 -16.99 43.58
CA LEU A 671 -0.89 -17.59 44.55
C LEU A 671 0.51 -16.98 44.52
N ALA A 672 1.07 -16.85 43.34
CA ALA A 672 2.42 -16.34 43.18
C ALA A 672 2.55 -14.87 43.61
N PHE A 673 1.58 -14.03 43.30
CA PHE A 673 1.57 -12.61 43.70
C PHE A 673 1.39 -12.46 45.22
N GLU A 674 0.54 -13.32 45.83
CA GLU A 674 0.35 -13.33 47.28
C GLU A 674 1.66 -13.65 48.00
N TYR A 675 2.32 -14.75 47.61
CA TYR A 675 3.55 -15.17 48.28
C TYR A 675 4.77 -14.37 47.93
N GLU A 676 4.79 -13.72 46.75
CA GLU A 676 5.83 -12.73 46.41
C GLU A 676 5.69 -11.46 47.28
N THR A 677 4.47 -11.02 47.49
CA THR A 677 4.16 -9.89 48.39
C THR A 677 4.55 -10.20 49.85
N ILE A 678 4.26 -11.39 50.32
CA ILE A 678 4.65 -11.87 51.65
C ILE A 678 6.18 -11.97 51.77
N ALA A 679 6.84 -12.48 50.74
CA ALA A 679 8.28 -12.64 50.69
C ALA A 679 9.01 -11.30 50.73
N SER A 680 8.43 -10.25 50.11
CA SER A 680 8.98 -8.91 50.05
C SER A 680 10.46 -8.88 49.67
N ILE A 681 10.88 -9.69 48.71
CA ILE A 681 12.26 -9.83 48.29
C ILE A 681 12.71 -8.55 47.59
N SER A 682 13.79 -7.98 48.11
CA SER A 682 14.42 -6.78 47.56
C SER A 682 15.92 -6.97 47.46
N THR A 683 16.56 -6.30 46.54
CA THR A 683 18.00 -6.30 46.36
C THR A 683 18.58 -4.92 46.56
N CYS A 684 19.75 -4.85 47.21
CA CYS A 684 20.49 -3.62 47.36
C CYS A 684 21.86 -3.70 46.66
N LYS A 685 22.57 -2.58 46.66
CA LYS A 685 23.90 -2.52 46.03
C LYS A 685 24.88 -3.56 46.63
N ASP A 686 24.75 -3.86 47.90
CA ASP A 686 25.68 -4.73 48.62
C ASP A 686 25.41 -6.23 48.35
N ASP A 687 24.24 -6.58 47.79
CA ASP A 687 23.91 -7.93 47.36
C ASP A 687 24.64 -8.33 46.08
N TYR A 688 25.14 -7.35 45.32
CA TYR A 688 25.89 -7.62 44.09
C TYR A 688 27.36 -7.85 44.40
N PRO A 689 27.93 -9.01 44.05
CA PRO A 689 29.34 -9.31 44.31
C PRO A 689 30.22 -8.31 43.54
N THR A 690 31.07 -7.62 44.28
CA THR A 690 32.13 -6.80 43.67
C THR A 690 33.34 -7.66 43.41
N TYR A 691 33.72 -7.80 42.19
CA TYR A 691 34.94 -8.52 41.81
C TYR A 691 36.13 -7.55 41.94
N PRO A 692 37.13 -7.86 42.78
CA PRO A 692 38.30 -6.96 43.00
C PRO A 692 39.05 -6.64 41.70
N GLU A 693 39.00 -7.51 40.75
CA GLU A 693 39.61 -7.36 39.40
C GLU A 693 39.03 -6.22 38.57
N ILE A 694 37.78 -5.77 38.86
CA ILE A 694 37.13 -4.69 38.12
C ILE A 694 37.93 -3.38 38.28
N ALA A 695 38.43 -3.09 39.49
CA ALA A 695 39.22 -1.90 39.72
C ALA A 695 40.52 -1.87 38.90
N ASP A 696 41.15 -3.04 38.72
CA ASP A 696 42.35 -3.20 37.89
C ASP A 696 42.04 -3.05 36.40
N PHE A 697 40.88 -3.54 35.94
CA PHE A 697 40.46 -3.36 34.58
C PHE A 697 40.14 -1.91 34.25
N ILE A 698 39.45 -1.19 35.15
CA ILE A 698 39.17 0.23 35.02
C ILE A 698 40.48 1.03 34.98
N ALA A 699 41.41 0.79 35.94
CA ALA A 699 42.68 1.50 35.98
C ALA A 699 43.53 1.23 34.69
N LYS A 700 43.53 0.02 34.14
CA LYS A 700 44.16 -0.27 32.85
C LYS A 700 43.45 0.39 31.66
N GLY A 701 42.14 0.53 31.71
CA GLY A 701 41.35 1.26 30.71
C GLY A 701 41.67 2.76 30.74
N ASP A 702 41.67 3.38 31.90
CA ASP A 702 41.98 4.79 32.09
C ASP A 702 43.43 5.12 31.67
N ALA A 703 44.37 4.24 31.96
CA ALA A 703 45.75 4.40 31.53
C ALA A 703 45.89 4.32 29.98
N LYS A 704 45.09 3.48 29.31
CA LYS A 704 45.06 3.41 27.85
C LYS A 704 44.37 4.58 27.18
N THR A 705 43.40 5.20 27.84
CA THR A 705 42.71 6.41 27.35
C THR A 705 43.51 7.68 27.58
N ALA A 706 44.43 7.68 28.51
CA ALA A 706 45.33 8.81 28.80
C ALA A 706 46.58 8.85 27.89
N LEU A 707 46.89 7.76 27.18
CA LEU A 707 47.88 7.63 26.11
C LEU A 707 47.26 7.97 24.73
#